data_2618ba6d8ca877fa281de64df03ed211
#
_entry.id   2618ba6d8ca877fa281de64df03ed211
#
_cell.length_a   1.000
_cell.length_b   1.000
_cell.length_c   1.000
_cell.angle_alpha   90.00
_cell.angle_beta   90.00
_cell.angle_gamma   90.00
#
_symmetry.space_group_name_H-M   'P 1'
#
loop_
_entity.id
_entity.type
_entity.pdbx_description
1 polymer ?
#
loop_
_entity_poly.entity_id
_entity_poly.type
_entity_poly.pdbx_seq_one_letter_code
_entity_poly.pdbx_strand_id
1 'polypeptide(L)'
;MRILLAFTFCCFKLVNFSQIGPGSWQDQLSINTCNTVAKLGSKIYASNKVGLVYFDELEKSIQKLNKINGLNDVGIILLRTNTYNNKLVVIYENCNIDVIDLNGIIKNYPDFKLKMLNGKKTINEITFDKHLAYLACGFGIIVFDTEKLEIKETYIIGSNAAELEVYQVALNDSIIVAATPIGLYKSNYKTKALNNYKNWALLNTNIPSGPYVGAVSIEGKILTAYSPNKLNQAIKGKDTLYILENNTWKKYPPTSNEGNTIHKIGLVNGKYFSVINEFGFLVRDFYTGGIINYVTSFNGAQCKIVDGYFGIDEETNRSYWLADELNGLYQTYSYWPYYPQNKITADGINKYLVNNIDIFEGKLAVSPSHPDDAGGTLYIDQGVNVSENNQWTYLPPLDFDSNMVQDITYAHIDRKDKTTLWASSWRNGLLQYKNNKLVKIYNSSNSPMPQVIPNNPRCTGIKNDKEGNLWFINSNVQNFLNVIKKNGDYQNFNFDAARFTRKIFIDKNNYIWALHERDGGITVYKNDNFNSPKFYDENYPNNYYNSRLLINQAGKGNLQSNAVFSIAEDNDGRIWVGTGSGISVFNNSSALFNNGNFDSQPIKIIQDGNVELLLGREAVTSIVVDGANNKWVGTQNGGLYCFSSDGLTQLNHFTKDNSPLYSNNIIDINYNEVTGDIFIGTEIGLQSYRSYSIKGSPEYSNVYAYPNPVRPNFSGSVYVTGLIDNSIVKIVDESGNMVWETKSKGGQIVWPVSNLSGIRVVSGVYVVYATSTDGEQRAITKILVIN
;
A
#
# COMPACT_ATOMS: atom_id res chain seq x y z
N MET A 1 47.25 -42.22 -24.17
CA MET A 1 46.38 -41.11 -24.57
C MET A 1 45.03 -41.27 -23.80
N ARG A 2 44.90 -40.66 -22.62
CA ARG A 2 43.67 -40.69 -21.80
C ARG A 2 42.92 -39.39 -22.01
N ILE A 3 41.72 -39.49 -22.57
CA ILE A 3 40.80 -38.37 -22.81
C ILE A 3 40.02 -38.15 -21.50
N LEU A 4 40.24 -37.01 -20.86
CA LEU A 4 39.47 -36.56 -19.72
C LEU A 4 38.21 -35.85 -20.25
N LEU A 5 37.02 -36.44 -20.07
CA LEU A 5 35.73 -35.74 -20.30
C LEU A 5 35.42 -34.90 -19.04
N ALA A 6 35.47 -33.59 -19.18
CA ALA A 6 34.97 -32.69 -18.18
C ALA A 6 33.45 -32.52 -18.36
N PHE A 7 32.66 -33.06 -17.43
CA PHE A 7 31.24 -32.78 -17.32
C PHE A 7 31.06 -31.42 -16.63
N THR A 8 30.69 -30.41 -17.41
CA THR A 8 30.27 -29.13 -16.86
C THR A 8 28.83 -29.27 -16.34
N PHE A 9 28.67 -29.37 -15.03
CA PHE A 9 27.37 -29.31 -14.38
C PHE A 9 26.88 -27.84 -14.43
N CYS A 10 26.01 -27.53 -15.39
CA CYS A 10 25.21 -26.31 -15.35
C CYS A 10 24.19 -26.46 -14.21
N CYS A 11 24.48 -25.89 -13.05
CA CYS A 11 23.46 -25.68 -12.00
C CYS A 11 22.43 -24.68 -12.50
N PHE A 12 21.39 -25.17 -13.15
CA PHE A 12 20.13 -24.43 -13.22
C PHE A 12 19.60 -24.32 -11.78
N LYS A 13 19.65 -23.11 -11.21
CA LYS A 13 18.82 -22.78 -10.06
C LYS A 13 17.38 -22.87 -10.53
N LEU A 14 16.75 -24.02 -10.35
CA LEU A 14 15.30 -24.14 -10.33
C LEU A 14 14.83 -23.27 -9.15
N VAL A 15 14.44 -22.03 -9.44
CA VAL A 15 13.64 -21.23 -8.50
C VAL A 15 12.30 -21.96 -8.43
N ASN A 16 12.15 -22.80 -7.42
CA ASN A 16 10.85 -23.37 -7.07
C ASN A 16 9.98 -22.19 -6.60
N PHE A 17 9.23 -21.59 -7.52
CA PHE A 17 8.09 -20.77 -7.15
C PHE A 17 7.08 -21.71 -6.49
N SER A 18 7.04 -21.72 -5.17
CA SER A 18 5.93 -22.30 -4.43
C SER A 18 4.68 -21.59 -4.94
N GLN A 19 3.80 -22.33 -5.61
CA GLN A 19 2.55 -21.78 -6.13
C GLN A 19 1.71 -21.35 -4.92
N ILE A 20 1.45 -20.04 -4.85
CA ILE A 20 0.70 -19.43 -3.74
C ILE A 20 -0.73 -19.96 -3.80
N GLY A 21 -1.19 -20.54 -2.71
CA GLY A 21 -2.53 -21.12 -2.63
C GLY A 21 -3.62 -20.05 -2.52
N PRO A 22 -4.84 -20.32 -3.02
CA PRO A 22 -6.01 -19.49 -2.74
C PRO A 22 -6.21 -19.23 -1.25
N GLY A 23 -6.74 -18.06 -0.92
CA GLY A 23 -6.86 -17.57 0.46
C GLY A 23 -5.62 -16.86 1.00
N SER A 24 -4.53 -16.82 0.25
CA SER A 24 -3.27 -16.20 0.68
C SER A 24 -3.16 -14.74 0.27
N TRP A 25 -2.56 -13.94 1.15
CA TRP A 25 -2.23 -12.54 0.92
C TRP A 25 -0.77 -12.38 0.49
N GLN A 26 -0.48 -11.35 -0.28
CA GLN A 26 0.87 -10.95 -0.66
C GLN A 26 1.07 -9.44 -0.54
N ASP A 27 2.26 -9.07 -0.13
CA ASP A 27 2.72 -7.69 -0.10
C ASP A 27 3.42 -7.33 -1.42
N GLN A 28 3.06 -6.18 -2.00
CA GLN A 28 3.60 -5.67 -3.25
C GLN A 28 4.47 -4.41 -3.07
N LEU A 29 4.85 -4.06 -1.83
CA LEU A 29 5.62 -2.85 -1.56
C LEU A 29 7.12 -3.08 -1.52
N SER A 30 7.86 -2.10 -2.03
CA SER A 30 9.30 -1.94 -1.80
C SER A 30 9.57 -1.14 -0.52
N ILE A 31 10.87 -0.91 -0.18
CA ILE A 31 11.27 -0.04 0.93
C ILE A 31 11.86 1.30 0.41
N ASN A 32 11.19 1.94 -0.51
CA ASN A 32 11.63 3.24 -1.04
C ASN A 32 11.19 4.45 -0.19
N THR A 33 10.61 4.22 0.99
CA THR A 33 10.39 5.19 2.07
C THR A 33 10.72 4.51 3.37
N CYS A 34 11.38 5.20 4.31
CA CYS A 34 11.76 4.61 5.58
C CYS A 34 11.54 5.61 6.72
N ASN A 35 10.88 5.17 7.80
CA ASN A 35 10.52 6.03 8.93
C ASN A 35 11.48 5.85 10.11
N THR A 36 11.99 4.64 10.34
CA THR A 36 12.85 4.35 11.49
C THR A 36 13.70 3.11 11.20
N VAL A 37 14.86 3.02 11.85
CA VAL A 37 15.82 1.93 11.68
C VAL A 37 16.38 1.49 13.03
N ALA A 38 16.55 0.17 13.21
CA ALA A 38 17.20 -0.41 14.39
C ALA A 38 17.87 -1.74 14.05
N LYS A 39 18.87 -2.14 14.84
CA LYS A 39 19.58 -3.42 14.70
C LYS A 39 19.20 -4.37 15.80
N LEU A 40 18.92 -5.64 15.45
CA LEU A 40 18.77 -6.74 16.41
C LEU A 40 19.59 -7.95 15.91
N GLY A 41 20.62 -8.33 16.65
CA GLY A 41 21.56 -9.37 16.21
C GLY A 41 22.27 -8.98 14.90
N SER A 42 22.24 -9.83 13.89
CA SER A 42 22.78 -9.57 12.54
C SER A 42 21.82 -8.79 11.65
N LYS A 43 20.60 -8.52 12.10
CA LYS A 43 19.52 -7.98 11.26
C LYS A 43 19.34 -6.48 11.48
N ILE A 44 19.34 -5.74 10.38
CA ILE A 44 18.98 -4.32 10.35
C ILE A 44 17.53 -4.21 9.92
N TYR A 45 16.67 -3.81 10.84
CA TYR A 45 15.24 -3.60 10.62
C TYR A 45 14.98 -2.15 10.23
N ALA A 46 14.20 -1.97 9.18
CA ALA A 46 13.78 -0.67 8.70
C ALA A 46 12.28 -0.68 8.42
N SER A 47 11.56 0.36 8.80
CA SER A 47 10.10 0.42 8.63
C SER A 47 9.71 1.31 7.48
N ASN A 48 8.63 0.92 6.78
CA ASN A 48 7.76 1.82 6.04
C ASN A 48 6.39 1.90 6.74
N LYS A 49 5.39 2.51 6.09
CA LYS A 49 4.05 2.67 6.69
C LYS A 49 3.31 1.36 6.97
N VAL A 50 3.65 0.26 6.29
CA VAL A 50 2.86 -0.97 6.34
C VAL A 50 3.57 -2.15 6.99
N GLY A 51 4.91 -2.09 7.14
CA GLY A 51 5.66 -3.18 7.71
C GLY A 51 7.14 -2.88 7.90
N LEU A 52 7.90 -3.93 8.07
CA LEU A 52 9.35 -3.92 8.20
C LEU A 52 9.99 -4.60 6.98
N VAL A 53 11.15 -4.13 6.63
CA VAL A 53 12.13 -4.90 5.86
C VAL A 53 13.35 -5.06 6.74
N TYR A 54 13.94 -6.24 6.78
CA TYR A 54 15.24 -6.40 7.41
C TYR A 54 16.28 -6.91 6.42
N PHE A 55 17.47 -6.35 6.55
CA PHE A 55 18.67 -6.83 5.88
C PHE A 55 19.47 -7.67 6.86
N ASP A 56 19.74 -8.94 6.55
CA ASP A 56 20.61 -9.79 7.34
C ASP A 56 22.06 -9.60 6.88
N GLU A 57 22.89 -9.05 7.76
CA GLU A 57 24.31 -8.76 7.45
C GLU A 57 25.15 -10.03 7.25
N LEU A 58 24.77 -11.18 7.81
CA LEU A 58 25.45 -12.45 7.65
C LEU A 58 25.06 -13.13 6.33
N GLU A 59 23.76 -13.24 6.06
CA GLU A 59 23.24 -13.91 4.88
C GLU A 59 23.24 -13.01 3.64
N LYS A 60 23.43 -11.70 3.81
CA LYS A 60 23.30 -10.69 2.75
C LYS A 60 21.94 -10.76 2.05
N SER A 61 20.91 -11.11 2.79
CA SER A 61 19.55 -11.31 2.31
C SER A 61 18.61 -10.20 2.80
N ILE A 62 17.57 -9.93 2.01
CA ILE A 62 16.50 -8.97 2.36
C ILE A 62 15.21 -9.74 2.54
N GLN A 63 14.52 -9.52 3.65
CA GLN A 63 13.26 -10.14 3.99
C GLN A 63 12.23 -9.07 4.38
N LYS A 64 10.96 -9.34 4.06
CA LYS A 64 9.81 -8.49 4.45
C LYS A 64 9.09 -9.11 5.65
N LEU A 65 8.67 -8.25 6.58
CA LEU A 65 7.89 -8.63 7.75
C LEU A 65 6.72 -7.65 7.91
N ASN A 66 5.51 -8.16 7.81
CA ASN A 66 4.27 -7.36 7.85
C ASN A 66 3.12 -8.19 8.46
N LYS A 67 1.87 -7.71 8.37
CA LYS A 67 0.70 -8.44 8.91
C LYS A 67 0.46 -9.82 8.27
N ILE A 68 0.98 -10.08 7.08
CA ILE A 68 0.84 -11.39 6.43
C ILE A 68 1.68 -12.45 7.13
N ASN A 69 2.82 -12.06 7.69
CA ASN A 69 3.82 -12.98 8.22
C ASN A 69 4.26 -12.67 9.66
N GLY A 70 3.42 -11.99 10.44
CA GLY A 70 3.58 -11.97 11.88
C GLY A 70 3.37 -10.66 12.61
N LEU A 71 3.48 -9.49 11.98
CA LEU A 71 3.18 -8.23 12.64
C LEU A 71 1.68 -8.09 12.93
N ASN A 72 1.33 -7.37 14.00
CA ASN A 72 -0.04 -7.25 14.47
C ASN A 72 -0.75 -5.98 13.99
N ASP A 73 -0.02 -5.03 13.41
CA ASP A 73 -0.61 -3.78 12.93
C ASP A 73 0.18 -3.17 11.76
N VAL A 74 -0.27 -2.01 11.29
CA VAL A 74 0.39 -1.15 10.28
C VAL A 74 0.66 0.23 10.88
N GLY A 75 1.37 1.10 10.16
CA GLY A 75 1.71 2.44 10.65
C GLY A 75 2.83 2.42 11.67
N ILE A 76 3.96 1.76 11.35
CA ILE A 76 5.13 1.70 12.23
C ILE A 76 5.80 3.08 12.28
N ILE A 77 5.92 3.65 13.47
CA ILE A 77 6.51 4.97 13.69
C ILE A 77 7.87 4.93 14.37
N LEU A 78 8.16 3.85 15.13
CA LEU A 78 9.39 3.79 15.92
C LEU A 78 9.87 2.35 16.10
N LEU A 79 11.19 2.15 15.94
CA LEU A 79 11.91 0.92 16.24
C LEU A 79 13.04 1.23 17.21
N ARG A 80 13.12 0.53 18.34
CA ARG A 80 14.22 0.63 19.28
C ARG A 80 14.61 -0.73 19.84
N THR A 81 15.90 -1.00 19.85
CA THR A 81 16.42 -2.26 20.39
C THR A 81 16.85 -2.09 21.82
N ASN A 82 16.29 -2.91 22.69
CA ASN A 82 16.80 -3.09 24.03
C ASN A 82 17.99 -4.05 23.99
N THR A 83 19.19 -3.50 24.11
CA THR A 83 20.44 -4.27 24.06
C THR A 83 20.67 -5.12 25.32
N TYR A 84 20.00 -4.83 26.43
CA TYR A 84 20.11 -5.60 27.67
C TYR A 84 19.55 -7.02 27.54
N ASN A 85 18.39 -7.16 26.90
CA ASN A 85 17.70 -8.44 26.73
C ASN A 85 17.49 -8.84 25.26
N ASN A 86 18.15 -8.14 24.32
CA ASN A 86 18.09 -8.39 22.89
C ASN A 86 16.65 -8.49 22.35
N LYS A 87 15.86 -7.44 22.59
CA LYS A 87 14.50 -7.33 22.07
C LYS A 87 14.33 -6.06 21.25
N LEU A 88 13.72 -6.17 20.09
CA LEU A 88 13.29 -5.05 19.27
C LEU A 88 11.86 -4.68 19.62
N VAL A 89 11.66 -3.44 20.07
CA VAL A 89 10.33 -2.87 20.33
C VAL A 89 9.87 -2.14 19.08
N VAL A 90 8.69 -2.51 18.58
CA VAL A 90 8.03 -1.94 17.40
C VAL A 90 6.81 -1.16 17.89
N ILE A 91 6.77 0.13 17.61
CA ILE A 91 5.65 1.02 17.97
C ILE A 91 4.86 1.39 16.73
N TYR A 92 3.55 1.24 16.85
CA TYR A 92 2.60 1.62 15.81
C TYR A 92 1.94 2.98 16.12
N GLU A 93 1.46 3.67 15.10
CA GLU A 93 0.79 4.97 15.20
C GLU A 93 -0.41 4.97 16.16
N ASN A 94 -1.13 3.85 16.22
CA ASN A 94 -2.25 3.64 17.16
C ASN A 94 -1.81 3.23 18.58
N CYS A 95 -0.51 3.27 18.86
CA CYS A 95 0.12 2.85 20.13
C CYS A 95 0.00 1.35 20.44
N ASN A 96 -0.26 0.49 19.45
CA ASN A 96 0.02 -0.93 19.58
C ASN A 96 1.52 -1.17 19.73
N ILE A 97 1.93 -2.25 20.36
CA ILE A 97 3.33 -2.58 20.59
C ILE A 97 3.58 -4.04 20.21
N ASP A 98 4.53 -4.28 19.29
CA ASP A 98 5.10 -5.61 19.10
C ASP A 98 6.52 -5.65 19.68
N VAL A 99 6.90 -6.82 20.19
CA VAL A 99 8.26 -7.10 20.68
C VAL A 99 8.81 -8.30 19.94
N ILE A 100 9.92 -8.13 19.25
CA ILE A 100 10.58 -9.17 18.45
C ILE A 100 11.85 -9.62 19.18
N ASP A 101 12.06 -10.92 19.33
CA ASP A 101 13.29 -11.49 19.90
C ASP A 101 14.32 -11.88 18.82
N LEU A 102 15.51 -12.35 19.23
CA LEU A 102 16.59 -12.78 18.32
C LEU A 102 16.17 -13.93 17.38
N ASN A 103 15.22 -14.76 17.79
CA ASN A 103 14.71 -15.87 16.99
C ASN A 103 13.64 -15.44 16.00
N GLY A 104 13.25 -14.15 16.02
CA GLY A 104 12.18 -13.61 15.18
C GLY A 104 10.77 -13.88 15.72
N ILE A 105 10.63 -14.33 16.97
CA ILE A 105 9.32 -14.54 17.59
C ILE A 105 8.74 -13.18 17.96
N ILE A 106 7.52 -12.93 17.51
CA ILE A 106 6.78 -11.67 17.73
C ILE A 106 5.74 -11.88 18.83
N LYS A 107 5.75 -10.98 19.79
CA LYS A 107 4.72 -10.92 20.84
C LYS A 107 4.05 -9.56 20.82
N ASN A 108 2.73 -9.54 20.80
CA ASN A 108 1.92 -8.32 20.77
C ASN A 108 1.47 -7.89 22.17
N TYR A 109 1.46 -6.58 22.40
CA TYR A 109 0.91 -5.94 23.58
C TYR A 109 -0.09 -4.84 23.13
N PRO A 110 -1.40 -5.14 23.04
CA PRO A 110 -2.41 -4.23 22.54
C PRO A 110 -3.03 -3.31 23.60
N ASP A 111 -2.74 -3.50 24.89
CA ASP A 111 -3.47 -2.83 25.98
C ASP A 111 -3.41 -1.31 25.89
N PHE A 112 -2.26 -0.75 25.47
CA PHE A 112 -2.18 0.69 25.30
C PHE A 112 -2.99 1.16 24.08
N LYS A 113 -3.04 0.40 23.00
CA LYS A 113 -3.94 0.66 21.86
C LYS A 113 -5.41 0.69 22.31
N LEU A 114 -5.81 -0.22 23.15
CA LEU A 114 -7.21 -0.36 23.58
C LEU A 114 -7.61 0.64 24.67
N LYS A 115 -6.66 1.19 25.43
CA LYS A 115 -6.95 2.12 26.52
C LYS A 115 -7.47 3.46 26.00
N MET A 116 -8.65 3.87 26.45
CA MET A 116 -9.17 5.20 26.22
C MET A 116 -8.41 6.21 27.09
N LEU A 117 -7.95 7.30 26.49
CA LEU A 117 -7.27 8.42 27.15
C LEU A 117 -7.93 9.73 26.68
N ASN A 118 -7.97 10.72 27.57
CA ASN A 118 -8.49 12.06 27.22
C ASN A 118 -7.45 12.92 26.50
N GLY A 119 -6.16 12.57 26.63
CA GLY A 119 -5.05 13.34 26.07
C GLY A 119 -4.52 12.79 24.74
N LYS A 120 -3.45 13.42 24.24
CA LYS A 120 -2.77 13.05 23.02
C LYS A 120 -2.11 11.66 23.15
N LYS A 121 -2.68 10.66 22.51
CA LYS A 121 -2.22 9.26 22.54
C LYS A 121 -1.15 9.05 21.48
N THR A 122 0.12 9.31 21.84
CA THR A 122 1.29 9.08 20.99
C THR A 122 2.45 8.52 21.81
N ILE A 123 3.36 7.79 21.18
CA ILE A 123 4.67 7.40 21.72
C ILE A 123 5.72 8.07 20.82
N ASN A 124 6.53 8.96 21.37
CA ASN A 124 7.44 9.79 20.61
C ASN A 124 8.87 9.21 20.55
N GLU A 125 9.36 8.60 21.66
CA GLU A 125 10.68 7.98 21.72
C GLU A 125 10.74 6.96 22.90
N ILE A 126 11.73 6.06 22.87
CA ILE A 126 11.97 5.02 23.88
C ILE A 126 13.39 5.16 24.43
N THR A 127 13.51 5.15 25.75
CA THR A 127 14.80 5.05 26.46
C THR A 127 14.78 3.82 27.37
N PHE A 128 15.83 3.02 27.36
CA PHE A 128 15.89 1.79 28.15
C PHE A 128 16.76 1.98 29.40
N ASP A 129 16.29 1.36 30.50
CA ASP A 129 17.10 1.03 31.67
C ASP A 129 16.90 -0.46 31.98
N LYS A 130 17.87 -1.29 31.66
CA LYS A 130 17.77 -2.76 31.69
C LYS A 130 16.57 -3.24 30.88
N HIS A 131 15.66 -4.05 31.48
CA HIS A 131 14.46 -4.56 30.84
C HIS A 131 13.31 -3.53 30.77
N LEU A 132 13.45 -2.37 31.43
CA LEU A 132 12.42 -1.33 31.44
C LEU A 132 12.60 -0.35 30.28
N ALA A 133 11.52 -0.12 29.55
CA ALA A 133 11.41 0.88 28.49
C ALA A 133 10.60 2.08 28.98
N TYR A 134 11.24 3.25 29.03
CA TYR A 134 10.57 4.52 29.31
C TYR A 134 10.07 5.10 28.01
N LEU A 135 8.75 5.01 27.79
CA LEU A 135 8.07 5.49 26.59
C LEU A 135 7.69 6.96 26.80
N ALA A 136 8.29 7.86 26.04
CA ALA A 136 7.94 9.28 26.03
C ALA A 136 6.63 9.45 25.24
N CYS A 137 5.56 9.91 25.92
CA CYS A 137 4.21 9.95 25.37
C CYS A 137 3.66 11.37 25.24
N GLY A 138 2.57 11.50 24.48
CA GLY A 138 1.89 12.79 24.30
C GLY A 138 1.23 13.36 25.56
N PHE A 139 1.19 12.59 26.66
CA PHE A 139 0.58 13.00 27.94
C PHE A 139 1.50 12.82 29.17
N GLY A 140 2.68 12.23 28.99
CA GLY A 140 3.63 11.93 30.06
C GLY A 140 4.59 10.80 29.68
N ILE A 141 4.90 9.92 30.63
CA ILE A 141 5.85 8.81 30.47
C ILE A 141 5.18 7.51 30.91
N ILE A 142 5.31 6.46 30.11
CA ILE A 142 4.91 5.08 30.45
C ILE A 142 6.19 4.28 30.70
N VAL A 143 6.22 3.47 31.76
CA VAL A 143 7.26 2.48 31.98
C VAL A 143 6.70 1.11 31.59
N PHE A 144 7.27 0.56 30.52
CA PHE A 144 6.92 -0.74 29.96
C PHE A 144 8.01 -1.77 30.24
N ASP A 145 7.62 -2.90 30.80
CA ASP A 145 8.52 -4.03 31.04
C ASP A 145 8.62 -4.90 29.81
N THR A 146 9.77 -4.91 29.14
CA THR A 146 9.98 -5.66 27.89
C THR A 146 10.15 -7.17 28.09
N GLU A 147 10.32 -7.66 29.34
CA GLU A 147 10.36 -9.08 29.64
C GLU A 147 8.98 -9.64 29.92
N LYS A 148 8.23 -8.94 30.80
CA LYS A 148 6.89 -9.36 31.21
C LYS A 148 5.80 -8.93 30.23
N LEU A 149 6.09 -7.97 29.37
CA LEU A 149 5.15 -7.34 28.44
C LEU A 149 3.96 -6.72 29.16
N GLU A 150 4.25 -5.86 30.14
CA GLU A 150 3.24 -5.14 30.92
C GLU A 150 3.63 -3.67 31.12
N ILE A 151 2.64 -2.79 31.27
CA ILE A 151 2.85 -1.44 31.76
C ILE A 151 3.03 -1.51 33.28
N LYS A 152 4.20 -1.12 33.75
CA LYS A 152 4.54 -1.12 35.18
C LYS A 152 4.08 0.15 35.88
N GLU A 153 4.31 1.31 35.27
CA GLU A 153 3.99 2.61 35.84
C GLU A 153 3.63 3.63 34.75
N THR A 154 2.93 4.69 35.16
CA THR A 154 2.62 5.86 34.31
C THR A 154 2.90 7.13 35.08
N TYR A 155 3.63 8.07 34.50
CA TYR A 155 3.99 9.35 35.12
C TYR A 155 3.35 10.51 34.36
N ILE A 156 2.46 11.24 35.04
CA ILE A 156 1.95 12.53 34.59
C ILE A 156 2.82 13.58 35.25
N ILE A 157 3.61 14.31 34.47
CA ILE A 157 4.72 15.14 34.98
C ILE A 157 4.43 16.65 35.02
N GLY A 158 3.36 17.08 34.36
CA GLY A 158 3.00 18.50 34.30
C GLY A 158 2.52 19.05 35.65
N SER A 159 2.62 20.35 35.83
CA SER A 159 2.15 21.05 37.01
C SER A 159 0.67 20.76 37.30
N ASN A 160 0.32 20.53 38.59
CA ASN A 160 -1.02 20.16 38.99
C ASN A 160 -1.55 18.87 38.37
N ALA A 161 -0.67 17.92 38.08
CA ALA A 161 -0.97 16.66 37.42
C ALA A 161 -1.56 16.89 35.99
N ALA A 162 -1.21 17.97 35.33
CA ALA A 162 -1.60 18.20 33.95
C ALA A 162 -0.84 17.26 33.00
N GLU A 163 -1.53 16.76 32.00
CA GLU A 163 -0.92 16.02 30.90
C GLU A 163 0.07 16.94 30.16
N LEU A 164 1.27 16.43 29.91
CA LEU A 164 2.32 17.15 29.23
C LEU A 164 3.03 16.24 28.24
N GLU A 165 3.11 16.66 26.99
CA GLU A 165 3.83 15.93 25.97
C GLU A 165 5.30 15.82 26.29
N VAL A 166 5.85 14.60 26.25
CA VAL A 166 7.27 14.31 26.40
C VAL A 166 7.82 13.84 25.06
N TYR A 167 8.88 14.47 24.58
CA TYR A 167 9.51 14.09 23.31
C TYR A 167 10.55 12.98 23.49
N GLN A 168 11.33 13.04 24.55
CA GLN A 168 12.34 12.04 24.87
C GLN A 168 12.71 12.10 26.35
N VAL A 169 13.18 10.98 26.88
CA VAL A 169 13.62 10.83 28.28
C VAL A 169 15.09 10.45 28.29
N ALA A 170 15.88 11.05 29.18
CA ALA A 170 17.25 10.64 29.48
C ALA A 170 17.39 10.23 30.95
N LEU A 171 18.14 9.15 31.19
CA LEU A 171 18.42 8.64 32.51
C LEU A 171 19.95 8.61 32.74
N ASN A 172 20.37 9.05 33.89
CA ASN A 172 21.73 8.77 34.38
C ASN A 172 21.64 7.98 35.70
N ASP A 173 22.69 7.89 36.49
CA ASP A 173 22.74 7.05 37.70
C ASP A 173 21.64 7.35 38.74
N SER A 174 21.08 8.54 38.78
CA SER A 174 20.10 8.95 39.78
C SER A 174 18.96 9.83 39.25
N ILE A 175 19.15 10.44 38.10
CA ILE A 175 18.29 11.51 37.58
C ILE A 175 17.60 11.05 36.29
N ILE A 176 16.31 11.34 36.22
CA ILE A 176 15.53 11.28 34.99
C ILE A 176 15.22 12.69 34.52
N VAL A 177 15.47 12.97 33.23
CA VAL A 177 15.15 14.23 32.57
C VAL A 177 14.20 13.98 31.42
N ALA A 178 13.11 14.72 31.34
CA ALA A 178 12.12 14.67 30.27
C ALA A 178 12.19 15.96 29.43
N ALA A 179 12.42 15.82 28.14
CA ALA A 179 12.38 16.91 27.17
C ALA A 179 10.92 17.15 26.73
N THR A 180 10.45 18.41 26.88
CA THR A 180 9.06 18.79 26.65
C THR A 180 8.92 20.08 25.82
N PRO A 181 7.74 20.41 25.28
CA PRO A 181 7.49 21.67 24.58
C PRO A 181 7.73 22.94 25.39
N ILE A 182 7.68 22.87 26.71
CA ILE A 182 7.75 24.05 27.62
C ILE A 182 9.04 24.12 28.44
N GLY A 183 9.88 23.08 28.37
CA GLY A 183 11.15 23.04 29.13
C GLY A 183 11.58 21.60 29.43
N LEU A 184 12.58 21.50 30.28
CA LEU A 184 13.05 20.21 30.81
C LEU A 184 12.48 19.97 32.18
N TYR A 185 11.88 18.81 32.40
CA TYR A 185 11.46 18.34 33.71
C TYR A 185 12.45 17.34 34.26
N LYS A 186 12.78 17.44 35.53
CA LYS A 186 13.78 16.62 36.23
C LYS A 186 13.19 16.00 37.50
N SER A 187 13.55 14.75 37.74
CA SER A 187 13.30 14.07 39.03
C SER A 187 14.47 13.18 39.42
N ASN A 188 14.52 12.74 40.69
CA ASN A 188 15.45 11.69 41.14
C ASN A 188 14.67 10.36 41.23
N TYR A 189 14.89 9.45 40.28
CA TYR A 189 14.10 8.23 40.16
C TYR A 189 14.49 7.12 41.14
N LYS A 190 15.60 7.29 41.87
CA LYS A 190 16.00 6.35 42.93
C LYS A 190 15.43 6.70 44.28
N THR A 191 15.12 7.97 44.54
CA THR A 191 14.71 8.46 45.88
C THR A 191 13.31 9.05 45.90
N LYS A 192 12.64 9.23 44.79
CA LYS A 192 11.36 9.89 44.62
C LYS A 192 10.35 8.97 43.94
N ALA A 193 9.09 9.00 44.39
CA ALA A 193 7.97 8.34 43.71
C ALA A 193 7.59 9.16 42.48
N LEU A 194 7.90 8.66 41.29
CA LEU A 194 7.75 9.39 39.99
C LEU A 194 6.30 9.55 39.54
N ASN A 195 5.38 8.74 40.07
CA ASN A 195 3.95 8.87 39.83
C ASN A 195 3.32 10.08 40.56
N ASN A 196 4.06 10.73 41.47
CA ASN A 196 3.66 11.98 42.09
C ASN A 196 4.29 13.16 41.31
N TYR A 197 3.47 13.95 40.60
CA TYR A 197 3.89 15.09 39.80
C TYR A 197 4.70 16.13 40.63
N LYS A 198 4.48 16.26 41.95
CA LYS A 198 5.24 17.19 42.80
C LYS A 198 6.71 16.83 42.92
N ASN A 199 7.10 15.62 42.58
CA ASN A 199 8.47 15.17 42.57
C ASN A 199 9.22 15.53 41.26
N TRP A 200 8.51 16.12 40.31
CA TRP A 200 9.07 16.63 39.06
C TRP A 200 9.25 18.15 39.15
N ALA A 201 10.44 18.63 38.79
CA ALA A 201 10.76 20.05 38.79
C ALA A 201 11.04 20.53 37.36
N LEU A 202 10.35 21.60 36.94
CA LEU A 202 10.71 22.32 35.72
C LEU A 202 12.05 23.04 35.94
N LEU A 203 13.01 22.81 35.06
CA LEU A 203 14.32 23.41 35.10
C LEU A 203 14.28 24.77 34.40
N ASN A 204 14.77 25.81 35.08
CA ASN A 204 14.80 27.19 34.60
C ASN A 204 16.13 27.92 34.93
N THR A 205 17.14 27.19 35.46
CA THR A 205 18.43 27.77 35.85
C THR A 205 19.50 27.46 34.80
N ASN A 206 20.11 28.50 34.25
CA ASN A 206 21.17 28.44 33.24
C ASN A 206 20.79 27.81 31.89
N ILE A 207 19.49 27.65 31.60
CA ILE A 207 18.96 27.18 30.31
C ILE A 207 17.74 28.00 29.94
N PRO A 208 17.46 28.21 28.64
CA PRO A 208 16.26 28.91 28.19
C PRO A 208 14.98 28.10 28.49
N SER A 209 13.90 28.80 28.72
CA SER A 209 12.54 28.19 28.67
C SER A 209 12.09 27.97 27.22
N GLY A 210 11.30 26.95 26.99
CA GLY A 210 10.75 26.62 25.66
C GLY A 210 11.01 25.18 25.25
N PRO A 211 10.88 24.83 23.95
CA PRO A 211 10.87 23.46 23.49
C PRO A 211 12.26 22.82 23.50
N TYR A 212 12.35 21.65 24.12
CA TYR A 212 13.50 20.75 24.04
C TYR A 212 13.07 19.50 23.26
N VAL A 213 13.66 19.27 22.10
CA VAL A 213 13.26 18.19 21.17
C VAL A 213 13.87 16.84 21.51
N GLY A 214 14.86 16.79 22.42
CA GLY A 214 15.45 15.52 22.83
C GLY A 214 16.37 15.66 24.03
N ALA A 215 16.59 14.53 24.70
CA ALA A 215 17.56 14.36 25.77
C ALA A 215 18.17 12.96 25.70
N VAL A 216 19.52 12.86 25.78
CA VAL A 216 20.26 11.60 25.78
C VAL A 216 21.29 11.57 26.91
N SER A 217 21.57 10.38 27.43
CA SER A 217 22.58 10.17 28.44
C SER A 217 23.84 9.58 27.80
N ILE A 218 24.98 10.24 28.00
CA ILE A 218 26.29 9.79 27.52
C ILE A 218 27.25 9.83 28.71
N GLU A 219 27.80 8.68 29.10
CA GLU A 219 28.73 8.52 30.22
C GLU A 219 28.28 9.25 31.52
N GLY A 220 27.00 9.06 31.87
CA GLY A 220 26.40 9.66 33.05
C GLY A 220 26.11 11.15 32.97
N LYS A 221 26.47 11.83 31.89
CA LYS A 221 26.09 13.22 31.59
C LYS A 221 24.84 13.25 30.71
N ILE A 222 23.98 14.26 30.85
CA ILE A 222 22.79 14.43 30.04
C ILE A 222 22.99 15.57 29.04
N LEU A 223 22.90 15.23 27.76
CA LEU A 223 22.90 16.17 26.64
C LEU A 223 21.45 16.37 26.18
N THR A 224 21.08 17.64 25.91
CA THR A 224 19.73 17.98 25.47
C THR A 224 19.75 19.01 24.34
N ALA A 225 18.73 18.99 23.50
CA ALA A 225 18.58 19.89 22.37
C ALA A 225 17.39 20.85 22.56
N TYR A 226 17.72 22.12 22.70
CA TYR A 226 16.78 23.23 22.68
C TYR A 226 16.49 23.62 21.22
N SER A 227 15.25 23.65 20.82
CA SER A 227 14.84 23.96 19.44
C SER A 227 13.61 24.87 19.42
N PRO A 228 13.77 26.19 19.59
CA PRO A 228 12.67 27.15 19.52
C PRO A 228 11.99 27.19 18.15
N ASN A 229 12.71 26.81 17.09
CA ASN A 229 12.16 26.75 15.73
C ASN A 229 11.08 25.68 15.55
N LYS A 230 11.02 24.65 16.40
CA LYS A 230 10.00 23.60 16.32
C LYS A 230 8.58 24.14 16.49
N LEU A 231 8.39 25.18 17.29
CA LEU A 231 7.11 25.84 17.52
C LEU A 231 6.84 27.04 16.61
N ASN A 232 7.92 27.68 16.10
CA ASN A 232 7.79 28.89 15.27
C ASN A 232 8.98 28.99 14.30
N GLN A 233 8.75 28.62 13.04
CA GLN A 233 9.76 28.64 11.97
C GLN A 233 10.35 30.05 11.67
N ALA A 234 9.75 31.13 12.20
CA ALA A 234 10.29 32.49 12.06
C ALA A 234 11.51 32.76 12.93
N ILE A 235 11.87 31.89 13.88
CA ILE A 235 12.99 32.10 14.81
C ILE A 235 14.20 31.28 14.35
N LYS A 236 14.70 31.51 13.15
CA LYS A 236 15.91 30.81 12.66
C LYS A 236 17.15 31.17 13.49
N GLY A 237 18.00 30.18 13.72
CA GLY A 237 19.33 30.40 14.23
C GLY A 237 19.53 30.32 15.74
N LYS A 238 18.59 29.78 16.53
CA LYS A 238 18.70 29.70 18.00
C LYS A 238 18.75 28.28 18.56
N ASP A 239 18.71 27.26 17.72
CA ASP A 239 18.79 25.87 18.17
C ASP A 239 20.16 25.60 18.78
N THR A 240 20.18 25.02 19.98
CA THR A 240 21.36 24.91 20.81
C THR A 240 21.36 23.63 21.62
N LEU A 241 22.53 23.02 21.76
CA LEU A 241 22.73 21.89 22.65
C LEU A 241 23.17 22.37 24.05
N TYR A 242 22.63 21.73 25.08
CA TYR A 242 23.01 21.95 26.48
C TYR A 242 23.41 20.62 27.11
N ILE A 243 24.40 20.70 28.03
CA ILE A 243 24.89 19.55 28.79
C ILE A 243 24.73 19.79 30.30
N LEU A 244 24.27 18.75 31.02
CA LEU A 244 24.29 18.72 32.48
C LEU A 244 25.60 18.12 32.97
N GLU A 245 26.41 18.92 33.58
CA GLU A 245 27.70 18.56 34.18
C GLU A 245 27.81 19.11 35.58
N ASN A 246 28.16 18.27 36.56
CA ASN A 246 28.25 18.63 37.97
C ASN A 246 27.02 19.38 38.51
N ASN A 247 25.84 18.87 38.21
CA ASN A 247 24.53 19.48 38.52
C ASN A 247 24.30 20.88 37.95
N THR A 248 25.10 21.33 36.99
CA THR A 248 24.96 22.64 36.35
C THR A 248 24.77 22.45 34.86
N TRP A 249 23.79 23.15 34.31
CA TRP A 249 23.59 23.22 32.86
C TRP A 249 24.53 24.20 32.21
N LYS A 250 25.18 23.76 31.14
CA LYS A 250 26.07 24.58 30.32
C LYS A 250 25.72 24.46 28.87
N LYS A 251 25.95 25.50 28.08
CA LYS A 251 25.90 25.41 26.65
C LYS A 251 26.96 24.40 26.20
N TYR A 252 26.54 23.41 25.37
CA TYR A 252 27.51 22.50 24.78
C TYR A 252 28.38 23.26 23.78
N PRO A 253 29.69 23.01 23.67
CA PRO A 253 30.61 23.83 22.88
C PRO A 253 30.09 24.09 21.47
N PRO A 254 30.24 25.35 20.99
CA PRO A 254 29.69 25.77 19.71
C PRO A 254 30.26 24.94 18.56
N THR A 255 29.46 24.69 17.60
CA THR A 255 29.83 24.01 16.38
C THR A 255 29.41 24.85 15.20
N SER A 256 30.02 24.64 14.05
CA SER A 256 29.74 25.36 12.79
C SER A 256 28.28 25.32 12.31
N ASN A 257 27.44 24.54 12.98
CA ASN A 257 26.04 24.34 12.64
C ASN A 257 25.07 24.85 13.70
N GLU A 258 25.45 25.73 14.57
CA GLU A 258 24.50 26.46 15.41
C GLU A 258 23.56 27.27 14.52
N GLY A 259 22.28 27.04 14.68
CA GLY A 259 21.29 27.78 13.93
C GLY A 259 20.42 26.93 13.00
N ASN A 260 20.82 25.72 12.71
CA ASN A 260 19.98 24.78 11.95
C ASN A 260 18.91 24.18 12.85
N THR A 261 17.70 24.01 12.32
CA THR A 261 16.60 23.43 13.07
C THR A 261 16.89 21.98 13.45
N ILE A 262 16.98 21.71 14.76
CA ILE A 262 17.23 20.37 15.30
C ILE A 262 15.88 19.64 15.41
N HIS A 263 15.76 18.51 14.73
CA HIS A 263 14.57 17.67 14.79
C HIS A 263 14.68 16.56 15.84
N LYS A 264 15.88 15.99 15.99
CA LYS A 264 16.12 14.84 16.87
C LYS A 264 17.59 14.77 17.29
N ILE A 265 17.82 14.28 18.50
CA ILE A 265 19.13 13.81 18.94
C ILE A 265 19.06 12.33 19.32
N GLY A 266 20.14 11.59 19.12
CA GLY A 266 20.22 10.17 19.42
C GLY A 266 21.57 9.78 19.98
N LEU A 267 21.59 8.73 20.80
CA LEU A 267 22.82 8.09 21.23
C LEU A 267 23.31 7.16 20.12
N VAL A 268 24.57 7.31 19.73
CA VAL A 268 25.21 6.46 18.73
C VAL A 268 25.94 5.31 19.41
N ASN A 269 26.80 5.63 20.35
CA ASN A 269 27.42 4.71 21.29
C ASN A 269 27.94 5.55 22.49
N GLY A 270 28.65 4.95 23.44
CA GLY A 270 29.13 5.66 24.64
C GLY A 270 29.96 6.89 24.38
N LYS A 271 30.44 7.15 23.16
CA LYS A 271 31.33 8.26 22.80
C LYS A 271 30.73 9.23 21.80
N TYR A 272 29.77 8.80 20.98
CA TYR A 272 29.20 9.56 19.87
C TYR A 272 27.71 9.75 20.02
N PHE A 273 27.22 10.90 19.56
CA PHE A 273 25.79 11.18 19.43
C PHE A 273 25.43 11.67 18.03
N SER A 274 24.20 11.51 17.65
CA SER A 274 23.67 11.99 16.37
C SER A 274 22.76 13.21 16.57
N VAL A 275 22.74 14.06 15.56
CA VAL A 275 21.79 15.16 15.40
C VAL A 275 21.16 15.04 14.03
N ILE A 276 19.85 14.97 13.99
CA ILE A 276 19.08 15.10 12.75
C ILE A 276 18.59 16.54 12.70
N ASN A 277 18.94 17.23 11.63
CA ASN A 277 18.51 18.59 11.38
C ASN A 277 17.83 18.73 10.01
N GLU A 278 17.39 19.94 9.65
CA GLU A 278 16.71 20.21 8.38
C GLU A 278 17.53 19.85 7.12
N PHE A 279 18.84 19.67 7.23
CA PHE A 279 19.73 19.34 6.11
C PHE A 279 20.17 17.89 6.06
N GLY A 280 20.09 17.13 7.18
CA GLY A 280 20.52 15.75 7.18
C GLY A 280 20.89 15.17 8.55
N PHE A 281 21.74 14.15 8.50
CA PHE A 281 22.18 13.36 9.65
C PHE A 281 23.65 13.66 9.98
N LEU A 282 23.87 14.12 11.21
CA LEU A 282 25.16 14.55 11.73
C LEU A 282 25.58 13.66 12.89
N VAL A 283 26.82 13.16 12.90
CA VAL A 283 27.42 12.43 14.02
C VAL A 283 28.57 13.25 14.60
N ARG A 284 28.59 13.38 15.93
CA ARG A 284 29.60 14.17 16.68
C ARG A 284 30.30 13.33 17.74
N ASP A 285 31.57 13.61 17.93
CA ASP A 285 32.31 13.17 19.10
C ASP A 285 31.88 13.99 20.33
N PHE A 286 31.51 13.28 21.39
CA PHE A 286 30.95 13.91 22.60
C PHE A 286 32.00 14.77 23.37
N TYR A 287 33.27 14.39 23.34
CA TYR A 287 34.30 15.10 24.10
C TYR A 287 34.83 16.31 23.36
N THR A 288 35.06 16.21 22.09
CA THR A 288 35.64 17.27 21.27
C THR A 288 34.60 18.19 20.64
N GLY A 289 33.32 17.74 20.54
CA GLY A 289 32.28 18.40 19.76
C GLY A 289 32.50 18.31 18.25
N GLY A 290 33.59 17.68 17.82
CA GLY A 290 33.97 17.56 16.42
C GLY A 290 32.98 16.75 15.60
N ILE A 291 32.79 17.16 14.35
CA ILE A 291 31.93 16.43 13.38
C ILE A 291 32.70 15.21 12.90
N ILE A 292 32.15 14.04 13.10
CA ILE A 292 32.66 12.77 12.62
C ILE A 292 32.12 12.46 11.23
N ASN A 293 30.82 12.72 10.98
CA ASN A 293 30.19 12.56 9.70
C ASN A 293 28.99 13.48 9.55
N TYR A 294 28.69 13.90 8.30
CA TYR A 294 27.52 14.68 7.97
C TYR A 294 26.97 14.25 6.60
N VAL A 295 25.83 13.60 6.60
CA VAL A 295 25.15 13.12 5.40
C VAL A 295 24.01 14.07 5.06
N THR A 296 24.10 14.73 3.90
CA THR A 296 23.12 15.73 3.42
C THR A 296 22.48 15.38 2.10
N SER A 297 22.93 14.31 1.43
CA SER A 297 22.37 13.82 0.17
C SER A 297 22.74 12.35 -0.03
N PHE A 298 21.98 11.67 -0.88
CA PHE A 298 22.30 10.33 -1.35
C PHE A 298 22.59 10.38 -2.86
N ASN A 299 23.87 10.16 -3.24
CA ASN A 299 24.32 10.20 -4.63
C ASN A 299 23.86 11.46 -5.39
N GLY A 300 23.88 12.61 -4.70
CA GLY A 300 23.45 13.91 -5.23
C GLY A 300 21.94 14.17 -5.14
N ALA A 301 21.11 13.18 -4.77
CA ALA A 301 19.68 13.38 -4.56
C ALA A 301 19.39 13.99 -3.18
N GLN A 302 18.36 14.84 -3.12
CA GLN A 302 17.88 15.40 -1.86
C GLN A 302 17.48 14.28 -0.90
N CYS A 303 17.85 14.41 0.38
CA CYS A 303 17.45 13.49 1.43
C CYS A 303 16.53 14.16 2.46
N LYS A 304 15.71 13.33 3.15
CA LYS A 304 14.94 13.69 4.34
C LYS A 304 15.14 12.59 5.38
N ILE A 305 16.31 12.61 6.02
CA ILE A 305 16.68 11.60 7.02
C ILE A 305 15.88 11.85 8.30
N VAL A 306 15.18 10.82 8.78
CA VAL A 306 14.30 10.88 9.95
C VAL A 306 14.78 10.03 11.12
N ASP A 307 15.61 9.02 10.84
CA ASP A 307 16.22 8.15 11.87
C ASP A 307 17.54 7.57 11.38
N GLY A 308 18.38 7.10 12.31
CA GLY A 308 19.65 6.50 11.98
C GLY A 308 20.17 5.56 13.05
N TYR A 309 20.80 4.46 12.61
CA TYR A 309 21.54 3.53 13.44
C TYR A 309 23.02 3.55 13.04
N PHE A 310 23.89 3.59 14.03
CA PHE A 310 25.33 3.52 13.83
C PHE A 310 25.86 2.16 14.30
N GLY A 311 26.61 1.47 13.43
CA GLY A 311 27.33 0.25 13.72
C GLY A 311 28.85 0.49 13.68
N ILE A 312 29.59 -0.17 14.55
CA ILE A 312 31.05 -0.29 14.42
C ILE A 312 31.29 -1.65 13.79
N ASP A 313 31.82 -1.66 12.58
CA ASP A 313 32.38 -2.86 11.98
C ASP A 313 33.83 -3.03 12.48
N GLU A 314 34.21 -4.22 12.97
CA GLU A 314 35.45 -4.45 13.69
C GLU A 314 36.72 -4.24 12.84
N GLU A 315 36.62 -4.23 11.52
CA GLU A 315 37.80 -4.25 10.66
C GLU A 315 38.26 -2.90 10.11
N THR A 316 37.38 -1.92 9.87
CA THR A 316 37.83 -0.60 9.35
C THR A 316 36.78 0.49 9.38
N ASN A 317 35.49 0.21 9.50
CA ASN A 317 34.52 1.13 8.98
C ASN A 317 33.30 1.34 9.89
N ARG A 318 33.12 2.58 10.26
CA ARG A 318 31.87 3.06 10.85
C ARG A 318 30.78 2.98 9.78
N SER A 319 29.85 2.03 9.91
CA SER A 319 28.68 1.95 9.02
C SER A 319 27.51 2.69 9.65
N TYR A 320 26.80 3.45 8.82
CA TYR A 320 25.58 4.16 9.21
C TYR A 320 24.43 3.58 8.39
N TRP A 321 23.36 3.26 9.09
CA TRP A 321 22.11 2.85 8.49
C TRP A 321 21.12 3.99 8.68
N LEU A 322 20.67 4.60 7.58
CA LEU A 322 19.89 5.82 7.59
C LEU A 322 18.51 5.56 7.02
N ALA A 323 17.50 5.90 7.80
CA ALA A 323 16.10 5.90 7.38
C ALA A 323 15.77 7.25 6.74
N ASP A 324 15.46 7.23 5.46
CA ASP A 324 15.10 8.40 4.67
C ASP A 324 13.64 8.32 4.19
N GLU A 325 12.86 9.35 4.51
CA GLU A 325 11.43 9.38 4.17
C GLU A 325 11.19 9.47 2.65
N LEU A 326 12.13 10.02 1.89
CA LEU A 326 12.02 10.19 0.44
C LEU A 326 12.59 9.02 -0.35
N ASN A 327 13.67 8.39 0.17
CA ASN A 327 14.50 7.48 -0.60
C ASN A 327 14.63 6.06 0.00
N GLY A 328 14.16 5.83 1.23
CA GLY A 328 14.16 4.51 1.88
C GLY A 328 15.36 4.26 2.79
N LEU A 329 15.88 3.03 2.82
CA LEU A 329 16.99 2.63 3.68
C LEU A 329 18.32 2.74 2.94
N TYR A 330 19.27 3.44 3.54
CA TYR A 330 20.65 3.54 3.04
C TYR A 330 21.65 3.02 4.05
N GLN A 331 22.64 2.28 3.56
CA GLN A 331 23.88 2.00 4.24
C GLN A 331 24.96 2.93 3.69
N THR A 332 25.65 3.66 4.56
CA THR A 332 26.79 4.50 4.19
C THR A 332 27.94 4.28 5.16
N TYR A 333 29.17 4.56 4.72
CA TYR A 333 30.39 4.35 5.50
C TYR A 333 31.11 5.68 5.70
N SER A 334 31.78 5.87 6.83
CA SER A 334 32.58 7.06 7.06
C SER A 334 34.01 6.90 6.53
N TYR A 335 34.20 7.13 5.24
CA TYR A 335 35.55 7.18 4.65
C TYR A 335 35.65 8.37 3.70
N TRP A 336 36.51 9.34 4.02
CA TRP A 336 36.80 10.49 3.16
C TRP A 336 37.77 10.08 2.04
N PRO A 337 37.63 10.49 0.76
CA PRO A 337 36.65 11.42 0.19
C PRO A 337 35.43 10.76 -0.47
N TYR A 338 35.34 9.45 -0.53
CA TYR A 338 34.24 8.72 -1.21
C TYR A 338 33.46 7.88 -0.19
N TYR A 339 32.21 8.26 0.04
CA TYR A 339 31.28 7.49 0.87
C TYR A 339 30.45 6.57 -0.02
N PRO A 340 30.75 5.27 -0.10
CA PRO A 340 29.82 4.35 -0.76
C PRO A 340 28.45 4.45 -0.09
N GLN A 341 27.42 4.67 -0.90
CA GLN A 341 26.04 4.77 -0.42
C GLN A 341 25.26 3.65 -1.09
N ASN A 342 24.93 2.62 -0.32
CA ASN A 342 24.20 1.47 -0.78
C ASN A 342 22.73 1.63 -0.41
N LYS A 343 21.86 1.75 -1.42
CA LYS A 343 20.42 1.69 -1.21
C LYS A 343 19.99 0.25 -1.01
N ILE A 344 19.28 0.00 0.08
CA ILE A 344 18.68 -1.30 0.36
C ILE A 344 17.21 -1.23 -0.03
N THR A 345 16.79 -2.09 -0.94
CA THR A 345 15.41 -2.14 -1.40
C THR A 345 14.95 -3.57 -1.60
N ALA A 346 13.68 -3.82 -1.37
CA ALA A 346 12.99 -5.06 -1.70
C ALA A 346 12.18 -4.88 -2.99
N ASP A 347 11.89 -5.97 -3.69
CA ASP A 347 11.07 -5.93 -4.88
C ASP A 347 9.62 -5.50 -4.55
N GLY A 348 9.03 -4.65 -5.38
CA GLY A 348 7.70 -4.08 -5.17
C GLY A 348 7.52 -2.74 -5.89
N ILE A 349 6.35 -2.13 -5.71
CA ILE A 349 6.09 -0.78 -6.25
C ILE A 349 7.02 0.25 -5.61
N ASN A 350 7.44 1.24 -6.40
CA ASN A 350 8.46 2.20 -5.98
C ASN A 350 8.07 3.05 -4.77
N LYS A 351 6.81 3.46 -4.69
CA LYS A 351 6.25 4.17 -3.52
C LYS A 351 4.84 3.64 -3.23
N TYR A 352 4.28 4.00 -2.09
CA TYR A 352 3.02 3.45 -1.59
C TYR A 352 1.75 3.98 -2.28
N LEU A 353 1.83 5.10 -3.03
CA LEU A 353 0.64 5.69 -3.64
C LEU A 353 0.10 4.81 -4.78
N VAL A 354 -1.20 4.54 -4.72
CA VAL A 354 -1.96 3.78 -5.71
C VAL A 354 -3.25 4.52 -6.01
N ASN A 355 -3.51 4.82 -7.29
CA ASN A 355 -4.77 5.41 -7.74
C ASN A 355 -5.52 4.50 -8.71
N ASN A 356 -4.82 3.94 -9.69
CA ASN A 356 -5.41 3.02 -10.66
C ASN A 356 -4.53 1.80 -10.83
N ILE A 357 -5.17 0.66 -10.99
CA ILE A 357 -4.57 -0.64 -11.24
C ILE A 357 -5.12 -1.15 -12.58
N ASP A 358 -4.28 -1.46 -13.54
CA ASP A 358 -4.67 -2.12 -14.79
C ASP A 358 -3.92 -3.43 -14.97
N ILE A 359 -4.63 -4.48 -15.40
CA ILE A 359 -4.07 -5.82 -15.59
C ILE A 359 -4.50 -6.33 -16.95
N PHE A 360 -3.55 -6.90 -17.68
CA PHE A 360 -3.82 -7.57 -18.93
C PHE A 360 -2.82 -8.70 -19.18
N GLU A 361 -3.33 -9.92 -19.41
CA GLU A 361 -2.53 -11.13 -19.65
C GLU A 361 -1.37 -11.33 -18.64
N GLY A 362 -1.65 -11.07 -17.35
CA GLY A 362 -0.68 -11.21 -16.28
C GLY A 362 0.29 -10.05 -16.11
N LYS A 363 0.33 -9.08 -17.03
CA LYS A 363 1.05 -7.81 -16.84
C LYS A 363 0.22 -6.85 -16.03
N LEU A 364 0.83 -6.15 -15.08
CA LEU A 364 0.22 -5.20 -14.16
C LEU A 364 0.82 -3.82 -14.35
N ALA A 365 -0.02 -2.78 -14.35
CA ALA A 365 0.41 -1.38 -14.32
C ALA A 365 -0.33 -0.63 -13.21
N VAL A 366 0.41 0.22 -12.47
CA VAL A 366 -0.11 0.98 -11.33
C VAL A 366 0.29 2.43 -11.46
N SER A 367 -0.69 3.34 -11.43
CA SER A 367 -0.48 4.78 -11.40
C SER A 367 -0.67 5.36 -10.00
N PRO A 368 0.09 6.41 -9.62
CA PRO A 368 0.16 6.86 -8.23
C PRO A 368 -0.81 7.98 -7.86
N SER A 369 -1.29 8.80 -8.84
CA SER A 369 -1.88 10.10 -8.52
C SER A 369 -3.37 10.18 -8.86
N HIS A 370 -4.06 11.03 -8.13
CA HIS A 370 -5.42 11.51 -8.42
C HIS A 370 -5.44 13.04 -8.26
N PRO A 371 -6.39 13.77 -8.87
CA PRO A 371 -6.60 15.16 -8.52
C PRO A 371 -7.13 15.28 -7.09
N ASP A 372 -6.97 16.45 -6.48
CA ASP A 372 -7.62 16.73 -5.21
C ASP A 372 -9.15 16.76 -5.33
N ASP A 373 -9.87 16.83 -4.19
CA ASP A 373 -11.34 16.87 -4.18
C ASP A 373 -11.91 18.11 -4.90
N ALA A 374 -11.13 19.16 -5.07
CA ALA A 374 -11.48 20.35 -5.85
C ALA A 374 -11.14 20.23 -7.35
N GLY A 375 -10.48 19.13 -7.77
CA GLY A 375 -9.98 18.91 -9.13
C GLY A 375 -8.72 19.71 -9.43
N GLY A 376 -8.01 20.11 -8.37
CA GLY A 376 -6.69 20.72 -8.44
C GLY A 376 -5.59 19.68 -8.63
N THR A 377 -4.39 20.18 -8.88
CA THR A 377 -3.17 19.38 -9.03
C THR A 377 -2.56 19.13 -7.66
N LEU A 378 -2.10 17.88 -7.40
CA LEU A 378 -1.37 17.53 -6.19
C LEU A 378 0.15 17.64 -6.35
N TYR A 379 0.63 17.85 -7.60
CA TYR A 379 2.05 17.91 -7.94
C TYR A 379 2.83 16.65 -7.55
N ILE A 380 2.21 15.48 -7.72
CA ILE A 380 2.83 14.19 -7.42
C ILE A 380 3.87 13.84 -8.48
N ASP A 381 5.13 13.79 -8.06
CA ASP A 381 6.29 13.46 -8.89
C ASP A 381 6.58 11.94 -8.82
N GLN A 382 5.61 11.12 -9.20
CA GLN A 382 5.75 9.67 -9.22
C GLN A 382 5.31 9.11 -10.57
N GLY A 383 6.10 8.17 -11.08
CA GLY A 383 5.86 7.50 -12.35
C GLY A 383 4.97 6.27 -12.23
N VAL A 384 4.94 5.48 -13.29
CA VAL A 384 4.16 4.25 -13.37
C VAL A 384 4.99 3.07 -12.88
N ASN A 385 4.39 2.21 -12.05
CA ASN A 385 4.97 0.92 -11.70
C ASN A 385 4.38 -0.17 -12.59
N VAL A 386 5.22 -1.00 -13.19
CA VAL A 386 4.83 -2.10 -14.09
C VAL A 386 5.39 -3.39 -13.53
N SER A 387 4.56 -4.43 -13.41
CA SER A 387 5.01 -5.78 -13.08
C SER A 387 4.72 -6.76 -14.21
N GLU A 388 5.70 -7.54 -14.56
CA GLU A 388 5.57 -8.65 -15.51
C GLU A 388 6.36 -9.83 -14.97
N ASN A 389 5.78 -11.03 -14.94
CA ASN A 389 6.39 -12.24 -14.34
C ASN A 389 6.87 -12.04 -12.89
N ASN A 390 6.11 -11.30 -12.08
CA ASN A 390 6.43 -10.93 -10.70
C ASN A 390 7.73 -10.10 -10.54
N GLN A 391 8.18 -9.43 -11.58
CA GLN A 391 9.30 -8.48 -11.52
C GLN A 391 8.78 -7.06 -11.73
N TRP A 392 9.10 -6.16 -10.81
CA TRP A 392 8.67 -4.78 -10.85
C TRP A 392 9.67 -3.90 -11.61
N THR A 393 9.15 -3.06 -12.48
CA THR A 393 9.88 -2.00 -13.20
C THR A 393 9.22 -0.66 -12.91
N TYR A 394 10.01 0.33 -12.55
CA TYR A 394 9.55 1.69 -12.36
C TYR A 394 9.84 2.54 -13.61
N LEU A 395 8.80 3.15 -14.16
CA LEU A 395 8.91 4.11 -15.25
C LEU A 395 8.91 5.50 -14.63
N PRO A 396 10.05 6.23 -14.66
CA PRO A 396 10.14 7.54 -14.02
C PRO A 396 9.22 8.56 -14.70
N PRO A 397 8.71 9.57 -13.98
CA PRO A 397 7.81 10.58 -14.52
C PRO A 397 8.61 11.71 -15.22
N LEU A 398 9.31 11.39 -16.29
CA LEU A 398 10.14 12.32 -17.04
C LEU A 398 9.69 12.38 -18.50
N ASP A 399 9.70 13.60 -19.10
CA ASP A 399 9.54 13.80 -20.52
C ASP A 399 10.87 13.60 -21.28
N PHE A 400 10.90 13.89 -22.59
CA PHE A 400 12.08 13.72 -23.43
C PHE A 400 13.24 14.65 -23.06
N ASP A 401 12.94 15.80 -22.45
CA ASP A 401 13.93 16.81 -22.02
C ASP A 401 14.27 16.68 -20.53
N SER A 402 13.88 15.57 -19.89
CA SER A 402 14.05 15.29 -18.47
C SER A 402 13.27 16.23 -17.54
N ASN A 403 12.23 16.91 -18.05
CA ASN A 403 11.31 17.67 -17.21
C ASN A 403 10.34 16.72 -16.50
N MET A 404 9.87 17.14 -15.33
CA MET A 404 8.97 16.35 -14.52
C MET A 404 7.55 16.30 -15.13
N VAL A 405 7.04 15.09 -15.35
CA VAL A 405 5.64 14.82 -15.68
C VAL A 405 4.90 14.57 -14.36
N GLN A 406 4.02 15.47 -14.00
CA GLN A 406 3.33 15.42 -12.71
C GLN A 406 1.93 14.82 -12.81
N ASP A 407 1.46 14.29 -11.68
CA ASP A 407 0.10 13.79 -11.50
C ASP A 407 -0.31 12.75 -12.56
N ILE A 408 0.43 11.64 -12.63
CA ILE A 408 0.05 10.50 -13.48
C ILE A 408 -1.14 9.79 -12.85
N THR A 409 -2.33 9.98 -13.45
CA THR A 409 -3.62 9.57 -12.87
C THR A 409 -4.07 8.19 -13.29
N TYR A 410 -3.70 7.73 -14.47
CA TYR A 410 -4.15 6.44 -15.02
C TYR A 410 -3.01 5.75 -15.76
N ALA A 411 -2.97 4.44 -15.68
CA ALA A 411 -2.10 3.59 -16.50
C ALA A 411 -2.94 2.49 -17.15
N HIS A 412 -2.72 2.20 -18.43
CA HIS A 412 -3.48 1.24 -19.20
C HIS A 412 -2.58 0.47 -20.15
N ILE A 413 -2.56 -0.85 -20.05
CA ILE A 413 -1.85 -1.74 -20.95
C ILE A 413 -2.70 -1.90 -22.21
N ASP A 414 -2.13 -1.61 -23.38
CA ASP A 414 -2.86 -1.73 -24.64
C ASP A 414 -3.34 -3.16 -24.89
N ARG A 415 -4.64 -3.33 -25.19
CA ARG A 415 -5.28 -4.65 -25.33
C ARG A 415 -4.95 -5.36 -26.67
N LYS A 416 -4.27 -4.67 -27.59
CA LYS A 416 -3.83 -5.24 -28.88
C LYS A 416 -2.32 -5.44 -28.91
N ASP A 417 -1.57 -4.66 -28.13
CA ASP A 417 -0.11 -4.74 -28.05
C ASP A 417 0.37 -4.53 -26.62
N LYS A 418 0.51 -5.60 -25.83
CA LYS A 418 0.94 -5.54 -24.45
C LYS A 418 2.34 -4.94 -24.22
N THR A 419 3.11 -4.70 -25.29
CA THR A 419 4.37 -3.95 -25.21
C THR A 419 4.14 -2.45 -25.10
N THR A 420 2.92 -2.00 -25.46
CA THR A 420 2.49 -0.60 -25.35
C THR A 420 1.75 -0.38 -24.03
N LEU A 421 2.16 0.66 -23.31
CA LEU A 421 1.51 1.17 -22.13
C LEU A 421 1.11 2.63 -22.37
N TRP A 422 -0.11 2.96 -22.03
CA TRP A 422 -0.62 4.32 -22.04
C TRP A 422 -0.72 4.84 -20.59
N ALA A 423 -0.31 6.09 -20.38
CA ALA A 423 -0.49 6.74 -19.09
C ALA A 423 -1.05 8.15 -19.27
N SER A 424 -2.00 8.55 -18.46
CA SER A 424 -2.53 9.90 -18.45
C SER A 424 -1.95 10.72 -17.31
N SER A 425 -1.61 11.96 -17.60
CA SER A 425 -1.21 12.95 -16.60
C SER A 425 -2.26 14.05 -16.54
N TRP A 426 -2.65 14.43 -15.32
CA TRP A 426 -3.57 15.54 -15.09
C TRP A 426 -3.05 16.87 -15.67
N ARG A 427 -1.71 17.03 -15.71
CA ARG A 427 -1.07 18.25 -16.20
C ARG A 427 -0.49 18.13 -17.62
N ASN A 428 0.09 16.98 -17.96
CA ASN A 428 0.96 16.89 -19.14
C ASN A 428 0.31 16.18 -20.34
N GLY A 429 -0.90 15.60 -20.16
CA GLY A 429 -1.65 14.94 -21.23
C GLY A 429 -1.48 13.41 -21.26
N LEU A 430 -1.45 12.81 -22.45
CA LEU A 430 -1.42 11.36 -22.64
C LEU A 430 -0.03 10.90 -23.07
N LEU A 431 0.57 9.98 -22.29
CA LEU A 431 1.90 9.43 -22.54
C LEU A 431 1.78 8.03 -23.16
N GLN A 432 2.59 7.76 -24.15
CA GLN A 432 2.74 6.44 -24.76
C GLN A 432 4.12 5.88 -24.48
N TYR A 433 4.15 4.72 -23.82
CA TYR A 433 5.37 3.94 -23.64
C TYR A 433 5.33 2.71 -24.52
N LYS A 434 6.47 2.33 -25.09
CA LYS A 434 6.67 1.06 -25.82
C LYS A 434 7.90 0.35 -25.25
N ASN A 435 7.77 -0.93 -24.90
CA ASN A 435 8.83 -1.68 -24.23
C ASN A 435 9.40 -0.91 -23.01
N ASN A 436 8.50 -0.34 -22.19
CA ASN A 436 8.82 0.46 -21.00
C ASN A 436 9.64 1.75 -21.27
N LYS A 437 9.69 2.25 -22.51
CA LYS A 437 10.33 3.51 -22.89
C LYS A 437 9.29 4.49 -23.39
N LEU A 438 9.34 5.74 -22.93
CA LEU A 438 8.49 6.81 -23.43
C LEU A 438 8.80 7.06 -24.92
N VAL A 439 7.76 7.02 -25.78
CA VAL A 439 7.89 7.20 -27.25
C VAL A 439 7.09 8.39 -27.74
N LYS A 440 6.03 8.82 -27.03
CA LYS A 440 5.23 9.97 -27.43
C LYS A 440 4.46 10.57 -26.25
N ILE A 441 4.26 11.88 -26.29
CA ILE A 441 3.35 12.62 -25.41
C ILE A 441 2.36 13.37 -26.30
N TYR A 442 1.07 13.15 -26.09
CA TYR A 442 -0.01 13.89 -26.73
C TYR A 442 -0.49 14.99 -25.76
N ASN A 443 -0.49 16.22 -26.23
CA ASN A 443 -0.96 17.37 -25.50
C ASN A 443 -1.56 18.40 -26.45
N SER A 444 -1.95 19.57 -25.96
CA SER A 444 -2.57 20.63 -26.77
C SER A 444 -1.63 21.27 -27.81
N SER A 445 -0.31 21.07 -27.73
CA SER A 445 0.65 21.59 -28.69
C SER A 445 0.76 20.73 -29.96
N ASN A 446 0.42 19.45 -29.88
CA ASN A 446 0.60 18.47 -30.96
C ASN A 446 -0.66 17.63 -31.27
N SER A 447 -1.77 17.93 -30.63
CA SER A 447 -3.05 17.25 -30.85
C SER A 447 -4.23 18.20 -30.56
N PRO A 448 -5.45 17.92 -31.05
CA PRO A 448 -6.65 18.69 -30.71
C PRO A 448 -7.16 18.43 -29.30
N MET A 449 -6.27 18.07 -28.36
CA MET A 449 -6.60 17.77 -26.97
C MET A 449 -7.15 19.02 -26.27
N PRO A 450 -8.37 18.96 -25.72
CA PRO A 450 -8.94 20.09 -24.98
C PRO A 450 -8.21 20.32 -23.66
N GLN A 451 -8.22 21.56 -23.19
CA GLN A 451 -7.57 21.94 -21.94
C GLN A 451 -8.45 22.91 -21.16
N VAL A 452 -8.44 22.79 -19.82
CA VAL A 452 -9.21 23.63 -18.90
C VAL A 452 -8.58 25.02 -18.79
N ILE A 453 -7.27 25.04 -18.64
CA ILE A 453 -6.39 26.23 -18.64
C ILE A 453 -5.16 25.90 -19.48
N PRO A 454 -4.41 26.90 -19.98
CA PRO A 454 -3.21 26.66 -20.77
C PRO A 454 -2.26 25.65 -20.12
N ASN A 455 -1.83 24.65 -20.89
CA ASN A 455 -0.94 23.56 -20.48
C ASN A 455 -1.49 22.66 -19.34
N ASN A 456 -2.80 22.58 -19.17
CA ASN A 456 -3.43 21.69 -18.20
C ASN A 456 -4.64 20.98 -18.83
N PRO A 457 -4.45 19.86 -19.50
CA PRO A 457 -5.50 19.12 -20.19
C PRO A 457 -6.39 18.29 -19.26
N ARG A 458 -5.98 18.04 -18.01
CA ARG A 458 -6.67 17.16 -17.06
C ARG A 458 -6.98 15.79 -17.64
N CYS A 459 -5.95 15.14 -18.21
CA CYS A 459 -6.10 13.83 -18.83
C CYS A 459 -6.21 12.72 -17.78
N THR A 460 -7.17 11.81 -18.00
CA THR A 460 -7.42 10.65 -17.10
C THR A 460 -8.17 9.54 -17.87
N GLY A 461 -8.54 8.46 -17.22
CA GLY A 461 -9.41 7.36 -17.69
C GLY A 461 -9.10 6.89 -19.11
N ILE A 462 -8.48 5.72 -19.27
CA ILE A 462 -8.04 5.20 -20.57
C ILE A 462 -8.61 3.80 -20.78
N LYS A 463 -9.17 3.49 -21.96
CA LYS A 463 -9.60 2.13 -22.35
C LYS A 463 -9.47 1.93 -23.87
N ASN A 464 -9.15 0.70 -24.30
CA ASN A 464 -9.32 0.29 -25.69
C ASN A 464 -10.75 -0.22 -25.93
N ASP A 465 -11.31 0.08 -27.10
CA ASP A 465 -12.51 -0.62 -27.60
C ASP A 465 -12.14 -1.94 -28.32
N LYS A 466 -13.17 -2.69 -28.74
CA LYS A 466 -12.99 -3.99 -29.41
C LYS A 466 -12.23 -3.89 -30.74
N GLU A 467 -12.37 -2.77 -31.42
CA GLU A 467 -11.72 -2.48 -32.71
C GLU A 467 -10.24 -2.08 -32.53
N GLY A 468 -9.84 -1.71 -31.31
CA GLY A 468 -8.48 -1.28 -30.94
C GLY A 468 -8.29 0.23 -30.99
N ASN A 469 -9.37 1.02 -30.99
CA ASN A 469 -9.27 2.46 -30.77
C ASN A 469 -9.01 2.73 -29.29
N LEU A 470 -8.25 3.80 -29.00
CA LEU A 470 -7.93 4.19 -27.64
C LEU A 470 -8.82 5.36 -27.20
N TRP A 471 -9.67 5.14 -26.24
CA TRP A 471 -10.55 6.14 -25.66
C TRP A 471 -9.99 6.66 -24.34
N PHE A 472 -10.10 7.98 -24.11
CA PHE A 472 -9.63 8.60 -22.88
C PHE A 472 -10.40 9.90 -22.56
N ILE A 473 -10.20 10.40 -21.34
CA ILE A 473 -10.95 11.52 -20.78
C ILE A 473 -10.06 12.76 -20.60
N ASN A 474 -10.60 13.94 -20.93
CA ASN A 474 -10.15 15.23 -20.42
C ASN A 474 -11.22 15.77 -19.48
N SER A 475 -10.93 15.88 -18.19
CA SER A 475 -11.92 16.26 -17.17
C SER A 475 -12.24 17.76 -17.19
N ASN A 476 -13.47 18.15 -16.80
CA ASN A 476 -13.95 19.54 -16.69
C ASN A 476 -13.94 20.36 -18.00
N VAL A 477 -14.14 19.71 -19.13
CA VAL A 477 -14.37 20.34 -20.44
C VAL A 477 -15.62 19.72 -21.08
N GLN A 478 -16.25 20.44 -22.01
CA GLN A 478 -17.39 19.87 -22.77
C GLN A 478 -16.93 18.73 -23.70
N ASN A 479 -15.74 18.86 -24.30
CA ASN A 479 -15.13 17.85 -25.13
C ASN A 479 -14.39 16.81 -24.29
N PHE A 480 -15.01 16.27 -23.23
CA PHE A 480 -14.32 15.42 -22.27
C PHE A 480 -13.95 14.03 -22.80
N LEU A 481 -14.65 13.50 -23.79
CA LEU A 481 -14.39 12.19 -24.39
C LEU A 481 -13.54 12.34 -25.64
N ASN A 482 -12.46 11.58 -25.72
CA ASN A 482 -11.49 11.63 -26.82
C ASN A 482 -11.17 10.22 -27.30
N VAL A 483 -10.79 10.11 -28.57
CA VAL A 483 -10.35 8.86 -29.18
C VAL A 483 -9.13 9.06 -30.07
N ILE A 484 -8.15 8.16 -29.95
CA ILE A 484 -7.14 7.90 -30.97
C ILE A 484 -7.57 6.63 -31.69
N LYS A 485 -7.98 6.77 -32.95
CA LYS A 485 -8.45 5.65 -33.76
C LYS A 485 -7.29 4.72 -34.12
N LYS A 486 -7.60 3.47 -34.44
CA LYS A 486 -6.60 2.46 -34.82
C LYS A 486 -5.69 2.91 -35.98
N ASN A 487 -6.15 3.78 -36.85
CA ASN A 487 -5.36 4.38 -37.94
C ASN A 487 -4.48 5.56 -37.50
N GLY A 488 -4.55 5.97 -36.24
CA GLY A 488 -3.80 7.09 -35.66
C GLY A 488 -4.54 8.43 -35.67
N ASP A 489 -5.73 8.52 -36.25
CA ASP A 489 -6.52 9.76 -36.27
C ASP A 489 -7.01 10.08 -34.85
N TYR A 490 -6.96 11.34 -34.49
CA TYR A 490 -7.48 11.85 -33.22
C TYR A 490 -8.83 12.56 -33.45
N GLN A 491 -9.80 12.27 -32.57
CA GLN A 491 -11.10 12.95 -32.55
C GLN A 491 -11.53 13.19 -31.08
N ASN A 492 -12.17 14.33 -30.83
CA ASN A 492 -12.88 14.60 -29.57
C ASN A 492 -14.38 14.80 -29.83
N PHE A 493 -15.17 14.65 -28.75
CA PHE A 493 -16.62 14.69 -28.83
C PHE A 493 -17.16 15.77 -27.90
N ASN A 494 -17.93 16.68 -28.45
CA ASN A 494 -18.55 17.79 -27.71
C ASN A 494 -19.90 17.34 -27.13
N PHE A 495 -20.02 17.40 -25.80
CA PHE A 495 -21.24 17.10 -25.06
C PHE A 495 -21.94 18.39 -24.60
N ASP A 496 -23.10 18.25 -23.95
CA ASP A 496 -23.98 19.34 -23.50
C ASP A 496 -23.34 20.24 -22.41
N ALA A 497 -22.47 19.62 -21.54
CA ALA A 497 -21.85 20.32 -20.43
C ALA A 497 -20.45 19.75 -20.10
N ALA A 498 -19.63 20.58 -19.51
CA ALA A 498 -18.41 20.15 -18.84
C ALA A 498 -18.74 19.40 -17.55
N ARG A 499 -18.09 18.26 -17.33
CA ARG A 499 -18.29 17.41 -16.14
C ARG A 499 -16.97 16.98 -15.53
N PHE A 500 -16.99 16.76 -14.21
CA PHE A 500 -15.84 16.18 -13.50
C PHE A 500 -15.80 14.66 -13.73
N THR A 501 -15.22 14.27 -14.87
CA THR A 501 -15.17 12.90 -15.36
C THR A 501 -13.81 12.32 -15.08
N ARG A 502 -13.74 11.14 -14.47
CA ARG A 502 -12.46 10.50 -14.11
C ARG A 502 -12.25 9.11 -14.68
N LYS A 503 -13.29 8.32 -14.81
CA LYS A 503 -13.18 6.95 -15.27
C LYS A 503 -13.98 6.75 -16.54
N ILE A 504 -13.51 5.81 -17.37
CA ILE A 504 -14.18 5.35 -18.58
C ILE A 504 -14.29 3.82 -18.54
N PHE A 505 -15.41 3.31 -18.99
CA PHE A 505 -15.66 1.89 -19.15
C PHE A 505 -16.25 1.63 -20.54
N ILE A 506 -15.98 0.49 -21.15
CA ILE A 506 -16.55 0.07 -22.43
C ILE A 506 -17.15 -1.32 -22.24
N ASP A 507 -18.46 -1.44 -22.46
CA ASP A 507 -19.20 -2.67 -22.25
C ASP A 507 -19.11 -3.63 -23.45
N LYS A 508 -19.69 -4.83 -23.32
CA LYS A 508 -19.75 -5.84 -24.39
C LYS A 508 -20.51 -5.37 -25.64
N ASN A 509 -21.37 -4.36 -25.50
CA ASN A 509 -22.07 -3.74 -26.63
C ASN A 509 -21.25 -2.61 -27.29
N ASN A 510 -20.02 -2.39 -26.85
CA ASN A 510 -19.13 -1.31 -27.27
C ASN A 510 -19.69 0.10 -26.93
N TYR A 511 -20.55 0.19 -25.89
CA TYR A 511 -21.00 1.47 -25.38
C TYR A 511 -19.93 2.03 -24.41
N ILE A 512 -19.73 3.35 -24.49
CA ILE A 512 -18.73 4.06 -23.72
C ILE A 512 -19.42 4.73 -22.55
N TRP A 513 -19.06 4.34 -21.33
CA TRP A 513 -19.59 4.84 -20.07
C TRP A 513 -18.58 5.78 -19.45
N ALA A 514 -18.88 7.07 -19.37
CA ALA A 514 -18.06 8.08 -18.72
C ALA A 514 -18.63 8.41 -17.34
N LEU A 515 -17.84 8.16 -16.28
CA LEU A 515 -18.26 8.26 -14.89
C LEU A 515 -17.93 9.66 -14.35
N HIS A 516 -18.94 10.31 -13.76
CA HIS A 516 -18.81 11.65 -13.16
C HIS A 516 -18.87 11.53 -11.63
N GLU A 517 -17.76 11.84 -10.96
CA GLU A 517 -17.65 11.59 -9.52
C GLU A 517 -18.38 12.61 -8.65
N ARG A 518 -18.64 13.82 -9.18
CA ARG A 518 -19.30 14.90 -8.44
C ARG A 518 -20.71 15.11 -8.94
N ASP A 519 -21.65 14.41 -8.35
CA ASP A 519 -23.09 14.57 -8.62
C ASP A 519 -23.49 14.69 -10.11
N GLY A 520 -22.64 14.20 -11.01
CA GLY A 520 -22.80 14.27 -12.46
C GLY A 520 -23.44 13.04 -13.10
N GLY A 521 -23.60 11.94 -12.38
CA GLY A 521 -24.11 10.69 -12.90
C GLY A 521 -23.17 9.99 -13.88
N ILE A 522 -23.72 9.39 -14.95
CA ILE A 522 -22.97 8.69 -15.99
C ILE A 522 -23.45 9.18 -17.37
N THR A 523 -22.53 9.58 -18.21
CA THR A 523 -22.82 9.74 -19.63
C THR A 523 -22.50 8.43 -20.36
N VAL A 524 -23.49 7.87 -21.04
CA VAL A 524 -23.32 6.71 -21.92
C VAL A 524 -23.39 7.18 -23.37
N TYR A 525 -22.33 6.84 -24.14
CA TYR A 525 -22.24 7.13 -25.56
C TYR A 525 -22.19 5.83 -26.36
N LYS A 526 -23.14 5.67 -27.27
CA LYS A 526 -23.12 4.60 -28.27
C LYS A 526 -22.28 5.05 -29.44
N ASN A 527 -21.08 4.46 -29.59
CA ASN A 527 -20.24 4.74 -30.74
C ASN A 527 -20.91 4.22 -32.02
N ASP A 528 -21.42 5.15 -32.80
CA ASP A 528 -22.03 4.92 -34.10
C ASP A 528 -21.22 5.66 -35.15
N ASN A 529 -20.19 4.98 -35.69
CA ASN A 529 -19.26 5.52 -36.69
C ASN A 529 -18.60 6.85 -36.29
N PHE A 530 -18.30 7.05 -35.01
CA PHE A 530 -17.73 8.27 -34.44
C PHE A 530 -18.56 9.54 -34.68
N ASN A 531 -19.88 9.40 -34.83
CA ASN A 531 -20.80 10.53 -34.95
C ASN A 531 -20.81 11.37 -33.67
N SER A 532 -21.06 12.66 -33.81
CA SER A 532 -21.20 13.57 -32.68
C SER A 532 -22.30 13.12 -31.71
N PRO A 533 -22.11 13.31 -30.38
CA PRO A 533 -23.11 12.97 -29.39
C PRO A 533 -24.42 13.71 -29.62
N LYS A 534 -25.52 13.00 -29.56
CA LYS A 534 -26.88 13.51 -29.56
C LYS A 534 -27.63 12.87 -28.40
N PHE A 535 -28.02 13.71 -27.44
CA PHE A 535 -28.76 13.22 -26.28
C PHE A 535 -30.20 12.87 -26.64
N TYR A 536 -30.76 11.90 -25.90
CA TYR A 536 -32.18 11.61 -25.93
C TYR A 536 -32.98 12.83 -25.47
N ASP A 537 -33.98 13.23 -26.24
CA ASP A 537 -34.92 14.31 -25.92
C ASP A 537 -36.31 13.72 -25.74
N GLU A 538 -36.89 13.84 -24.54
CA GLU A 538 -38.19 13.31 -24.19
C GLU A 538 -39.37 14.01 -24.95
N ASN A 539 -39.15 15.26 -25.44
CA ASN A 539 -40.08 15.98 -26.26
C ASN A 539 -40.10 15.46 -27.72
N TYR A 540 -39.02 14.83 -28.15
CA TYR A 540 -38.84 14.28 -29.52
C TYR A 540 -38.31 12.83 -29.47
N PRO A 541 -39.04 11.86 -28.86
CA PRO A 541 -38.55 10.54 -28.58
C PRO A 541 -38.20 9.69 -29.82
N ASN A 542 -38.71 10.05 -30.98
CA ASN A 542 -38.45 9.38 -32.25
C ASN A 542 -37.22 9.92 -33.00
N ASN A 543 -36.59 11.00 -32.49
CA ASN A 543 -35.40 11.53 -33.12
C ASN A 543 -34.19 10.59 -32.82
N TYR A 544 -33.26 10.54 -33.77
CA TYR A 544 -32.00 9.82 -33.56
C TYR A 544 -31.25 10.37 -32.37
N TYR A 545 -30.82 9.48 -31.46
CA TYR A 545 -29.91 9.76 -30.36
C TYR A 545 -28.89 8.63 -30.20
N ASN A 546 -27.71 8.97 -29.72
CA ASN A 546 -26.62 8.04 -29.41
C ASN A 546 -25.95 8.32 -28.03
N SER A 547 -26.57 9.19 -27.21
CA SER A 547 -26.06 9.55 -25.90
C SER A 547 -27.18 9.63 -24.87
N ARG A 548 -26.92 9.21 -23.63
CA ARG A 548 -27.82 9.36 -22.48
C ARG A 548 -27.03 9.81 -21.25
N LEU A 549 -27.66 10.63 -20.42
CA LEU A 549 -27.20 10.94 -19.09
C LEU A 549 -28.04 10.14 -18.09
N LEU A 550 -27.39 9.33 -17.27
CA LEU A 550 -28.00 8.53 -16.22
C LEU A 550 -27.76 9.19 -14.87
N ILE A 551 -28.83 9.40 -14.10
CA ILE A 551 -28.81 10.09 -12.81
C ILE A 551 -29.70 9.39 -11.78
N ASN A 552 -29.68 9.85 -10.54
CA ASN A 552 -30.57 9.40 -9.47
C ASN A 552 -31.98 9.99 -9.66
N GLN A 553 -32.66 9.52 -10.71
CA GLN A 553 -34.05 9.86 -11.02
C GLN A 553 -34.67 8.70 -11.80
N ALA A 554 -35.86 8.28 -11.41
CA ALA A 554 -36.66 7.28 -12.13
C ALA A 554 -36.93 7.75 -13.57
N GLY A 555 -36.76 6.84 -14.54
CA GLY A 555 -36.85 7.11 -15.97
C GLY A 555 -35.58 7.73 -16.57
N LYS A 556 -34.59 8.07 -15.71
CA LYS A 556 -33.27 8.61 -16.11
C LYS A 556 -32.10 7.81 -15.53
N GLY A 557 -32.25 6.50 -15.40
CA GLY A 557 -31.23 5.58 -14.92
C GLY A 557 -31.38 5.15 -13.47
N ASN A 558 -32.12 5.89 -12.63
CA ASN A 558 -32.43 5.54 -11.23
C ASN A 558 -31.24 5.10 -10.40
N LEU A 559 -30.10 5.81 -10.50
CA LEU A 559 -28.90 5.54 -9.73
C LEU A 559 -29.15 5.73 -8.22
N GLN A 560 -28.41 5.02 -7.36
CA GLN A 560 -28.50 5.23 -5.91
C GLN A 560 -27.91 6.58 -5.48
N SER A 561 -26.93 7.10 -6.21
CA SER A 561 -26.36 8.45 -6.07
C SER A 561 -25.82 8.95 -7.40
N ASN A 562 -25.79 10.28 -7.59
CA ASN A 562 -25.16 10.90 -8.76
C ASN A 562 -23.62 10.92 -8.67
N ALA A 563 -23.04 10.70 -7.50
CA ALA A 563 -21.59 10.51 -7.35
C ALA A 563 -21.23 9.07 -7.72
N VAL A 564 -20.56 8.88 -8.87
CA VAL A 564 -20.27 7.56 -9.44
C VAL A 564 -18.77 7.32 -9.47
N PHE A 565 -18.30 6.26 -8.82
CA PHE A 565 -16.87 5.98 -8.64
C PHE A 565 -16.38 4.74 -9.39
N SER A 566 -17.25 3.75 -9.63
CA SER A 566 -16.83 2.47 -10.22
C SER A 566 -17.91 1.83 -11.08
N ILE A 567 -17.47 0.95 -11.99
CA ILE A 567 -18.33 0.21 -12.90
C ILE A 567 -17.66 -1.10 -13.33
N ALA A 568 -18.45 -2.16 -13.42
CA ALA A 568 -18.02 -3.44 -13.97
C ALA A 568 -19.16 -4.14 -14.70
N GLU A 569 -18.85 -4.88 -15.75
CA GLU A 569 -19.80 -5.78 -16.42
C GLU A 569 -19.55 -7.21 -15.95
N ASP A 570 -20.60 -7.90 -15.54
CA ASP A 570 -20.51 -9.28 -15.11
C ASP A 570 -20.63 -10.28 -16.28
N ASN A 571 -20.44 -11.57 -15.97
CA ASN A 571 -20.46 -12.61 -17.01
C ASN A 571 -21.86 -12.78 -17.64
N ASP A 572 -22.92 -12.36 -16.94
CA ASP A 572 -24.30 -12.39 -17.42
C ASP A 572 -24.68 -11.14 -18.26
N GLY A 573 -23.74 -10.17 -18.39
CA GLY A 573 -23.91 -8.91 -19.13
C GLY A 573 -24.62 -7.82 -18.33
N ARG A 574 -24.76 -7.97 -17.00
CA ARG A 574 -25.28 -6.91 -16.12
C ARG A 574 -24.17 -5.91 -15.80
N ILE A 575 -24.53 -4.63 -15.78
CA ILE A 575 -23.61 -3.55 -15.44
C ILE A 575 -23.81 -3.16 -13.97
N TRP A 576 -22.79 -3.37 -13.18
CA TRP A 576 -22.71 -3.02 -11.76
C TRP A 576 -22.04 -1.68 -11.60
N VAL A 577 -22.71 -0.72 -10.98
CA VAL A 577 -22.25 0.65 -10.80
C VAL A 577 -22.11 0.95 -9.32
N GLY A 578 -20.90 1.28 -8.88
CA GLY A 578 -20.61 1.72 -7.52
C GLY A 578 -20.77 3.25 -7.41
N THR A 579 -21.57 3.65 -6.44
CA THR A 579 -21.92 5.05 -6.19
C THR A 579 -21.51 5.49 -4.78
N GLY A 580 -21.71 6.76 -4.46
CA GLY A 580 -21.53 7.31 -3.10
C GLY A 580 -22.49 6.74 -2.05
N SER A 581 -23.50 5.95 -2.47
CA SER A 581 -24.53 5.37 -1.60
C SER A 581 -24.91 3.97 -2.07
N GLY A 582 -23.91 3.07 -2.18
CA GLY A 582 -24.10 1.68 -2.56
C GLY A 582 -24.05 1.40 -4.06
N ILE A 583 -24.74 0.36 -4.48
CA ILE A 583 -24.62 -0.26 -5.81
C ILE A 583 -25.94 -0.13 -6.59
N SER A 584 -25.84 0.27 -7.85
CA SER A 584 -26.89 0.26 -8.87
C SER A 584 -26.60 -0.79 -9.93
N VAL A 585 -27.57 -1.61 -10.34
CA VAL A 585 -27.36 -2.66 -11.35
C VAL A 585 -28.27 -2.47 -12.55
N PHE A 586 -27.70 -2.35 -13.75
CA PHE A 586 -28.41 -2.36 -15.01
C PHE A 586 -28.42 -3.80 -15.57
N ASN A 587 -29.59 -4.38 -15.75
CA ASN A 587 -29.70 -5.76 -16.20
C ASN A 587 -29.34 -5.96 -17.69
N ASN A 588 -29.52 -4.93 -18.50
CA ASN A 588 -29.22 -4.97 -19.93
C ASN A 588 -28.89 -3.57 -20.45
N SER A 589 -27.63 -3.34 -20.80
CA SER A 589 -27.17 -2.05 -21.32
C SER A 589 -27.76 -1.71 -22.69
N SER A 590 -28.18 -2.71 -23.51
CA SER A 590 -28.80 -2.44 -24.81
C SER A 590 -30.15 -1.72 -24.69
N ALA A 591 -30.86 -1.84 -23.57
CA ALA A 591 -32.09 -1.14 -23.30
C ALA A 591 -31.95 0.40 -23.26
N LEU A 592 -30.73 0.91 -23.03
CA LEU A 592 -30.44 2.35 -23.03
C LEU A 592 -30.76 3.05 -24.34
N PHE A 593 -30.63 2.35 -25.46
CA PHE A 593 -30.86 2.89 -26.81
C PHE A 593 -31.99 2.23 -27.56
N ASN A 594 -32.82 1.46 -26.84
CA ASN A 594 -34.08 0.87 -27.29
C ASN A 594 -35.22 1.44 -26.43
N ASN A 595 -36.43 1.34 -26.85
CA ASN A 595 -37.63 1.87 -26.13
C ASN A 595 -38.03 1.03 -24.90
N GLY A 596 -37.09 0.40 -24.21
CA GLY A 596 -37.33 -0.42 -23.01
C GLY A 596 -37.06 0.35 -21.70
N ASN A 597 -37.44 -0.24 -20.57
CA ASN A 597 -37.04 0.23 -19.25
C ASN A 597 -35.57 -0.05 -19.06
N PHE A 598 -34.79 1.02 -18.81
CA PHE A 598 -33.33 0.98 -18.60
C PHE A 598 -32.91 1.43 -17.19
N ASP A 599 -33.86 1.67 -16.29
CA ASP A 599 -33.54 2.06 -14.92
C ASP A 599 -32.78 0.95 -14.19
N SER A 600 -31.77 1.35 -13.45
CA SER A 600 -31.01 0.45 -12.59
C SER A 600 -31.88 -0.07 -11.44
N GLN A 601 -31.57 -1.25 -10.97
CA GLN A 601 -32.20 -1.87 -9.80
C GLN A 601 -31.19 -1.95 -8.67
N PRO A 602 -31.53 -1.54 -7.43
CA PRO A 602 -30.70 -1.76 -6.28
C PRO A 602 -30.75 -3.23 -5.84
N ILE A 603 -29.66 -3.75 -5.33
CA ILE A 603 -29.65 -5.05 -4.66
C ILE A 603 -30.20 -4.86 -3.24
N LYS A 604 -31.23 -5.60 -2.87
CA LYS A 604 -31.82 -5.61 -1.53
C LYS A 604 -31.38 -6.86 -0.79
N ILE A 605 -30.87 -6.68 0.42
CA ILE A 605 -30.44 -7.75 1.32
C ILE A 605 -31.27 -7.71 2.60
N ILE A 606 -31.34 -8.84 3.32
CA ILE A 606 -31.94 -8.88 4.66
C ILE A 606 -30.79 -8.87 5.65
N GLN A 607 -30.73 -7.83 6.48
CA GLN A 607 -29.75 -7.67 7.55
C GLN A 607 -30.49 -7.38 8.86
N ASP A 608 -30.22 -8.20 9.88
CA ASP A 608 -30.86 -8.09 11.20
C ASP A 608 -32.40 -8.05 11.14
N GLY A 609 -32.99 -8.78 10.17
CA GLY A 609 -34.44 -8.84 9.95
C GLY A 609 -35.03 -7.64 9.17
N ASN A 610 -34.23 -6.67 8.78
CA ASN A 610 -34.64 -5.51 7.99
C ASN A 610 -34.19 -5.66 6.53
N VAL A 611 -34.98 -5.10 5.61
CA VAL A 611 -34.60 -4.98 4.20
C VAL A 611 -33.72 -3.74 4.05
N GLU A 612 -32.45 -3.93 3.71
CA GLU A 612 -31.51 -2.87 3.45
C GLU A 612 -30.97 -2.94 2.01
N LEU A 613 -30.41 -1.82 1.54
CA LEU A 613 -29.72 -1.76 0.26
C LEU A 613 -28.28 -2.27 0.44
N LEU A 614 -27.82 -3.09 -0.50
CA LEU A 614 -26.45 -3.59 -0.51
C LEU A 614 -25.45 -2.42 -0.46
N LEU A 615 -24.67 -2.34 0.63
CA LEU A 615 -23.72 -1.25 0.90
C LEU A 615 -24.33 0.16 0.83
N GLY A 616 -25.63 0.33 1.13
CA GLY A 616 -26.36 1.60 0.95
C GLY A 616 -25.81 2.80 1.75
N ARG A 617 -24.93 2.56 2.73
CA ARG A 617 -24.26 3.59 3.54
C ARG A 617 -22.78 3.75 3.21
N GLU A 618 -22.27 3.03 2.21
CA GLU A 618 -20.85 3.02 1.82
C GLU A 618 -20.65 3.65 0.43
N ALA A 619 -19.60 4.42 0.30
CA ALA A 619 -19.10 4.83 -1.00
C ALA A 619 -18.32 3.66 -1.63
N VAL A 620 -18.81 3.16 -2.76
CA VAL A 620 -18.23 2.01 -3.48
C VAL A 620 -17.22 2.51 -4.50
N THR A 621 -15.95 2.45 -4.15
CA THR A 621 -14.83 3.03 -4.90
C THR A 621 -14.38 2.20 -6.09
N SER A 622 -14.48 0.86 -5.99
CA SER A 622 -14.10 -0.05 -7.06
C SER A 622 -14.92 -1.35 -7.03
N ILE A 623 -15.21 -1.90 -8.23
CA ILE A 623 -15.88 -3.18 -8.42
C ILE A 623 -15.14 -3.96 -9.49
N VAL A 624 -14.83 -5.24 -9.22
CA VAL A 624 -14.36 -6.19 -10.24
C VAL A 624 -15.11 -7.52 -10.13
N VAL A 625 -15.16 -8.23 -11.24
CA VAL A 625 -15.82 -9.53 -11.35
C VAL A 625 -14.77 -10.62 -11.54
N ASP A 626 -14.79 -11.65 -10.69
CA ASP A 626 -13.85 -12.76 -10.80
C ASP A 626 -14.32 -13.85 -11.76
N GLY A 627 -13.52 -14.88 -11.95
CA GLY A 627 -13.81 -15.98 -12.88
C GLY A 627 -15.08 -16.79 -12.53
N ALA A 628 -15.52 -16.77 -11.26
CA ALA A 628 -16.76 -17.39 -10.80
C ALA A 628 -17.96 -16.43 -10.82
N ASN A 629 -17.83 -15.29 -11.48
CA ASN A 629 -18.83 -14.23 -11.51
C ASN A 629 -19.13 -13.59 -10.13
N ASN A 630 -18.27 -13.78 -9.11
CA ASN A 630 -18.40 -13.08 -7.83
C ASN A 630 -18.00 -11.60 -7.98
N LYS A 631 -18.58 -10.75 -7.15
CA LYS A 631 -18.36 -9.31 -7.14
C LYS A 631 -17.43 -8.94 -6.00
N TRP A 632 -16.21 -8.57 -6.33
CA TRP A 632 -15.27 -7.97 -5.39
C TRP A 632 -15.48 -6.46 -5.35
N VAL A 633 -15.72 -5.92 -4.17
CA VAL A 633 -16.18 -4.54 -3.98
C VAL A 633 -15.29 -3.85 -2.95
N GLY A 634 -14.57 -2.84 -3.40
CA GLY A 634 -13.82 -1.91 -2.55
C GLY A 634 -14.69 -0.75 -2.09
N THR A 635 -14.55 -0.35 -0.83
CA THR A 635 -15.29 0.77 -0.24
C THR A 635 -14.35 1.80 0.38
N GLN A 636 -14.84 2.99 0.63
CA GLN A 636 -14.05 4.06 1.23
C GLN A 636 -13.74 3.81 2.73
N ASN A 637 -14.65 3.15 3.47
CA ASN A 637 -14.49 2.97 4.92
C ASN A 637 -14.72 1.54 5.41
N GLY A 638 -15.44 0.72 4.66
CA GLY A 638 -15.84 -0.63 5.05
C GLY A 638 -14.82 -1.73 4.68
N GLY A 639 -13.76 -1.41 3.93
CA GLY A 639 -12.79 -2.41 3.47
C GLY A 639 -13.18 -3.08 2.17
N LEU A 640 -12.80 -4.36 2.02
CA LEU A 640 -12.99 -5.16 0.82
C LEU A 640 -14.05 -6.26 1.05
N TYR A 641 -15.07 -6.27 0.21
CA TYR A 641 -16.13 -7.28 0.21
C TYR A 641 -16.04 -8.21 -1.00
N CYS A 642 -16.51 -9.43 -0.84
CA CYS A 642 -16.79 -10.34 -1.92
C CYS A 642 -18.23 -10.85 -1.80
N PHE A 643 -19.02 -10.69 -2.85
CA PHE A 643 -20.41 -11.17 -2.93
C PHE A 643 -20.56 -12.24 -4.00
N SER A 644 -21.58 -13.11 -3.82
CA SER A 644 -22.00 -14.08 -4.83
C SER A 644 -22.35 -13.42 -6.16
N SER A 645 -22.50 -14.24 -7.22
CA SER A 645 -22.80 -13.77 -8.57
C SER A 645 -24.08 -12.93 -8.68
N ASP A 646 -25.07 -13.17 -7.82
CA ASP A 646 -26.32 -12.39 -7.72
C ASP A 646 -26.24 -11.19 -6.76
N GLY A 647 -25.16 -11.09 -5.95
CA GLY A 647 -24.95 -10.04 -4.95
C GLY A 647 -25.71 -10.25 -3.63
N LEU A 648 -26.43 -11.36 -3.47
CA LEU A 648 -27.28 -11.57 -2.29
C LEU A 648 -26.53 -12.18 -1.09
N THR A 649 -25.43 -12.92 -1.34
CA THR A 649 -24.66 -13.58 -0.31
C THR A 649 -23.27 -12.95 -0.18
N GLN A 650 -22.93 -12.48 1.01
CA GLN A 650 -21.58 -12.06 1.34
C GLN A 650 -20.68 -13.29 1.54
N LEU A 651 -19.69 -13.47 0.67
CA LEU A 651 -18.75 -14.58 0.72
C LEU A 651 -17.54 -14.25 1.61
N ASN A 652 -17.03 -13.04 1.50
CA ASN A 652 -15.92 -12.53 2.33
C ASN A 652 -16.13 -11.06 2.67
N HIS A 653 -15.57 -10.65 3.81
CA HIS A 653 -15.43 -9.25 4.22
C HIS A 653 -14.10 -9.09 4.93
N PHE A 654 -13.18 -8.34 4.31
CA PHE A 654 -11.87 -8.07 4.83
C PHE A 654 -11.75 -6.63 5.28
N THR A 655 -11.33 -6.45 6.52
CA THR A 655 -10.99 -5.16 7.13
C THR A 655 -9.55 -5.22 7.66
N LYS A 656 -8.99 -4.06 7.95
CA LYS A 656 -7.67 -3.98 8.60
C LYS A 656 -7.62 -4.68 9.97
N ASP A 657 -8.78 -4.90 10.62
CA ASP A 657 -8.85 -5.49 11.96
C ASP A 657 -9.03 -7.02 11.94
N ASN A 658 -9.63 -7.58 10.88
CA ASN A 658 -9.89 -9.02 10.76
C ASN A 658 -9.02 -9.75 9.73
N SER A 659 -8.15 -9.04 9.04
CA SER A 659 -7.34 -9.60 7.94
C SER A 659 -5.99 -8.86 7.81
N PRO A 660 -5.07 -9.35 6.96
CA PRO A 660 -3.85 -8.63 6.59
C PRO A 660 -4.05 -7.32 5.82
N LEU A 661 -5.28 -6.95 5.46
CA LEU A 661 -5.58 -5.72 4.74
C LEU A 661 -4.93 -4.51 5.44
N TYR A 662 -4.28 -3.63 4.66
CA TYR A 662 -3.55 -2.49 5.20
C TYR A 662 -4.47 -1.37 5.67
N SER A 663 -5.57 -1.12 4.94
CA SER A 663 -6.53 -0.07 5.25
C SER A 663 -7.94 -0.46 4.83
N ASN A 664 -8.94 0.09 5.51
CA ASN A 664 -10.34 -0.03 5.11
C ASN A 664 -10.70 0.91 3.96
N ASN A 665 -9.85 1.90 3.65
CA ASN A 665 -10.02 2.78 2.51
C ASN A 665 -9.42 2.14 1.26
N ILE A 666 -10.27 1.53 0.45
CA ILE A 666 -9.88 0.93 -0.83
C ILE A 666 -9.98 1.99 -1.92
N ILE A 667 -8.90 2.22 -2.64
CA ILE A 667 -8.84 3.20 -3.74
C ILE A 667 -9.24 2.55 -5.06
N ASP A 668 -8.62 1.41 -5.38
CA ASP A 668 -8.92 0.67 -6.58
C ASP A 668 -8.62 -0.82 -6.39
N ILE A 669 -9.34 -1.68 -7.10
CA ILE A 669 -9.08 -3.11 -7.16
C ILE A 669 -9.06 -3.57 -8.61
N ASN A 670 -8.25 -4.60 -8.90
CA ASN A 670 -8.32 -5.26 -10.19
C ASN A 670 -8.06 -6.77 -10.05
N TYR A 671 -8.58 -7.53 -10.98
CA TYR A 671 -8.55 -8.99 -10.97
C TYR A 671 -7.61 -9.52 -12.06
N ASN A 672 -6.66 -10.36 -11.67
CA ASN A 672 -5.81 -11.08 -12.61
C ASN A 672 -6.50 -12.37 -13.03
N GLU A 673 -7.04 -12.39 -14.22
CA GLU A 673 -7.76 -13.53 -14.80
C GLU A 673 -6.93 -14.82 -14.88
N VAL A 674 -5.59 -14.68 -15.00
CA VAL A 674 -4.65 -15.80 -15.17
C VAL A 674 -4.32 -16.47 -13.83
N THR A 675 -4.11 -15.67 -12.79
CA THR A 675 -3.64 -16.18 -11.49
C THR A 675 -4.74 -16.24 -10.44
N GLY A 676 -5.85 -15.52 -10.63
CA GLY A 676 -6.90 -15.38 -9.64
C GLY A 676 -6.59 -14.35 -8.54
N ASP A 677 -5.53 -13.56 -8.68
CA ASP A 677 -5.19 -12.53 -7.70
C ASP A 677 -6.10 -11.32 -7.83
N ILE A 678 -6.65 -10.88 -6.71
CA ILE A 678 -7.27 -9.56 -6.55
C ILE A 678 -6.17 -8.62 -6.06
N PHE A 679 -5.74 -7.69 -6.91
CA PHE A 679 -4.85 -6.61 -6.51
C PHE A 679 -5.66 -5.50 -5.87
N ILE A 680 -5.19 -5.01 -4.72
CA ILE A 680 -5.91 -4.11 -3.82
C ILE A 680 -5.03 -2.91 -3.54
N GLY A 681 -5.40 -1.76 -4.09
CA GLY A 681 -4.78 -0.47 -3.83
C GLY A 681 -5.48 0.25 -2.67
N THR A 682 -4.70 0.68 -1.70
CA THR A 682 -5.14 1.50 -0.57
C THR A 682 -4.34 2.79 -0.52
N GLU A 683 -4.71 3.75 0.34
CA GLU A 683 -3.94 5.00 0.52
C GLU A 683 -2.53 4.78 1.09
N ILE A 684 -2.24 3.59 1.62
CA ILE A 684 -0.93 3.27 2.20
C ILE A 684 -0.19 2.15 1.47
N GLY A 685 -0.75 1.64 0.34
CA GLY A 685 0.00 0.69 -0.48
C GLY A 685 -0.80 -0.29 -1.30
N LEU A 686 -0.09 -1.21 -1.95
CA LEU A 686 -0.61 -2.27 -2.81
C LEU A 686 -0.40 -3.63 -2.17
N GLN A 687 -1.48 -4.42 -2.16
CA GLN A 687 -1.48 -5.84 -1.75
C GLN A 687 -2.15 -6.68 -2.83
N SER A 688 -2.01 -8.00 -2.75
CA SER A 688 -2.88 -8.92 -3.47
C SER A 688 -3.40 -10.03 -2.58
N TYR A 689 -4.60 -10.51 -2.92
CA TYR A 689 -5.25 -11.65 -2.31
C TYR A 689 -5.56 -12.69 -3.39
N ARG A 690 -5.08 -13.92 -3.23
CA ARG A 690 -5.38 -15.01 -4.14
C ARG A 690 -6.79 -15.53 -3.92
N SER A 691 -7.70 -15.25 -4.86
CA SER A 691 -9.07 -15.75 -4.81
C SER A 691 -9.15 -17.25 -5.10
N TYR A 692 -10.30 -17.86 -4.84
CA TYR A 692 -10.55 -19.28 -5.12
C TYR A 692 -10.99 -19.53 -6.56
N SER A 693 -11.02 -18.52 -7.41
CA SER A 693 -11.52 -18.57 -8.78
C SER A 693 -10.53 -17.94 -9.74
N ILE A 694 -10.34 -18.58 -10.89
CA ILE A 694 -9.65 -18.05 -12.07
C ILE A 694 -10.63 -18.03 -13.25
N LYS A 695 -10.32 -17.29 -14.30
CA LYS A 695 -11.13 -17.28 -15.51
C LYS A 695 -11.19 -18.66 -16.14
N GLY A 696 -12.38 -19.07 -16.59
CA GLY A 696 -12.55 -20.30 -17.35
C GLY A 696 -11.78 -20.30 -18.65
N SER A 697 -11.10 -21.41 -18.95
CA SER A 697 -10.42 -21.61 -20.23
C SER A 697 -11.46 -21.84 -21.35
N PRO A 698 -11.21 -21.40 -22.57
CA PRO A 698 -12.07 -21.73 -23.70
C PRO A 698 -12.02 -23.21 -24.10
N GLU A 699 -10.92 -23.90 -23.76
CA GLU A 699 -10.70 -25.32 -24.05
C GLU A 699 -9.80 -25.96 -22.97
N TYR A 700 -9.80 -27.28 -22.88
CA TYR A 700 -8.91 -28.04 -22.00
C TYR A 700 -7.52 -28.18 -22.62
N SER A 701 -6.68 -27.14 -22.59
CA SER A 701 -5.31 -27.19 -23.14
C SER A 701 -4.24 -27.54 -22.10
N ASN A 702 -4.47 -27.23 -20.82
CA ASN A 702 -3.50 -27.44 -19.75
C ASN A 702 -4.20 -27.65 -18.40
N VAL A 703 -4.77 -28.85 -18.18
CA VAL A 703 -5.42 -29.18 -16.90
C VAL A 703 -4.43 -29.90 -15.98
N TYR A 704 -4.17 -29.28 -14.83
CA TYR A 704 -3.27 -29.86 -13.82
C TYR A 704 -3.77 -29.60 -12.39
N ALA A 705 -3.24 -30.38 -11.43
CA ALA A 705 -3.57 -30.24 -10.02
C ALA A 705 -2.35 -29.78 -9.20
N TYR A 706 -2.59 -28.95 -8.17
CA TYR A 706 -1.57 -28.53 -7.25
C TYR A 706 -2.11 -28.31 -5.82
N PRO A 707 -1.31 -28.58 -4.75
CA PRO A 707 -0.03 -29.24 -4.79
C PRO A 707 -0.17 -30.69 -5.23
N ASN A 708 0.81 -31.18 -5.97
CA ASN A 708 0.89 -32.57 -6.40
C ASN A 708 2.37 -32.98 -6.44
N PRO A 709 2.84 -33.93 -5.57
CA PRO A 709 2.05 -34.72 -4.65
C PRO A 709 1.54 -33.95 -3.42
N VAL A 710 0.42 -34.43 -2.86
CA VAL A 710 -0.04 -34.07 -1.51
C VAL A 710 0.79 -34.79 -0.49
N ARG A 711 1.52 -34.06 0.35
CA ARG A 711 2.44 -34.63 1.35
C ARG A 711 1.76 -34.89 2.70
N PRO A 712 2.28 -35.73 3.60
CA PRO A 712 1.65 -36.08 4.89
C PRO A 712 1.29 -34.87 5.76
N ASN A 713 2.14 -33.85 5.80
CA ASN A 713 1.95 -32.67 6.63
C ASN A 713 1.08 -31.59 5.96
N PHE A 714 0.54 -31.86 4.77
CA PHE A 714 -0.33 -30.89 4.08
C PHE A 714 -1.78 -31.05 4.52
N SER A 715 -2.32 -30.04 5.17
CA SER A 715 -3.71 -29.98 5.68
C SER A 715 -4.65 -29.14 4.79
N GLY A 716 -4.14 -28.57 3.70
CA GLY A 716 -4.91 -27.73 2.79
C GLY A 716 -5.67 -28.52 1.73
N SER A 717 -6.25 -27.79 0.77
CA SER A 717 -6.97 -28.34 -0.39
C SER A 717 -6.07 -28.46 -1.62
N VAL A 718 -6.41 -29.38 -2.52
CA VAL A 718 -5.83 -29.47 -3.86
C VAL A 718 -6.71 -28.66 -4.84
N TYR A 719 -6.06 -27.91 -5.70
CA TYR A 719 -6.70 -27.12 -6.74
C TYR A 719 -6.48 -27.81 -8.09
N VAL A 720 -7.55 -27.97 -8.87
CA VAL A 720 -7.47 -28.42 -10.27
C VAL A 720 -7.81 -27.23 -11.15
N THR A 721 -6.88 -26.81 -11.96
CA THR A 721 -6.92 -25.58 -12.77
C THR A 721 -6.85 -25.88 -14.27
N GLY A 722 -7.09 -24.84 -15.12
CA GLY A 722 -7.15 -24.99 -16.58
C GLY A 722 -8.48 -25.55 -17.07
N LEU A 723 -9.53 -25.43 -16.24
CA LEU A 723 -10.85 -25.92 -16.56
C LEU A 723 -11.66 -24.93 -17.43
N ILE A 724 -12.58 -25.47 -18.22
CA ILE A 724 -13.66 -24.68 -18.82
C ILE A 724 -14.63 -24.31 -17.68
N ASP A 725 -15.23 -23.13 -17.75
CA ASP A 725 -16.26 -22.75 -16.77
C ASP A 725 -17.44 -23.73 -16.77
N ASN A 726 -17.97 -23.99 -15.59
CA ASN A 726 -19.06 -24.92 -15.39
C ASN A 726 -18.75 -26.41 -15.74
N SER A 727 -17.47 -26.80 -15.84
CA SER A 727 -17.07 -28.21 -16.05
C SER A 727 -17.58 -29.11 -14.94
N ILE A 728 -18.10 -30.29 -15.28
CA ILE A 728 -18.37 -31.37 -14.33
C ILE A 728 -17.05 -32.09 -14.04
N VAL A 729 -16.64 -32.09 -12.77
CA VAL A 729 -15.37 -32.68 -12.34
C VAL A 729 -15.64 -33.83 -11.37
N LYS A 730 -15.14 -35.03 -11.71
CA LYS A 730 -15.20 -36.24 -10.90
C LYS A 730 -13.80 -36.69 -10.52
N ILE A 731 -13.63 -37.03 -9.27
CA ILE A 731 -12.36 -37.60 -8.72
C ILE A 731 -12.66 -39.03 -8.31
N VAL A 732 -11.89 -39.98 -8.82
CA VAL A 732 -12.02 -41.38 -8.53
C VAL A 732 -10.73 -41.98 -7.99
N ASP A 733 -10.82 -43.06 -7.24
CA ASP A 733 -9.66 -43.87 -6.79
C ASP A 733 -9.08 -44.74 -7.92
N GLU A 734 -8.04 -45.50 -7.65
CA GLU A 734 -7.43 -46.42 -8.62
C GLU A 734 -8.35 -47.53 -9.12
N SER A 735 -9.38 -47.89 -8.36
CA SER A 735 -10.41 -48.90 -8.72
C SER A 735 -11.57 -48.30 -9.52
N GLY A 736 -11.58 -46.96 -9.74
CA GLY A 736 -12.63 -46.25 -10.43
C GLY A 736 -13.85 -45.90 -9.57
N ASN A 737 -13.77 -46.06 -8.24
CA ASN A 737 -14.84 -45.65 -7.33
C ASN A 737 -14.82 -44.12 -7.17
N MET A 738 -16.02 -43.52 -7.24
CA MET A 738 -16.17 -42.10 -7.09
C MET A 738 -15.85 -41.65 -5.67
N VAL A 739 -14.84 -40.78 -5.53
CA VAL A 739 -14.40 -40.21 -4.28
C VAL A 739 -15.03 -38.83 -4.04
N TRP A 740 -15.14 -38.02 -5.10
CA TRP A 740 -15.64 -36.66 -5.00
C TRP A 740 -16.13 -36.17 -6.35
N GLU A 741 -17.15 -35.29 -6.32
CA GLU A 741 -17.73 -34.68 -7.51
C GLU A 741 -18.10 -33.23 -7.24
N THR A 742 -17.83 -32.35 -8.21
CA THR A 742 -18.21 -30.95 -8.16
C THR A 742 -18.35 -30.36 -9.56
N LYS A 743 -18.79 -29.10 -9.61
CA LYS A 743 -18.83 -28.27 -10.82
C LYS A 743 -17.85 -27.11 -10.68
N SER A 744 -17.07 -26.84 -11.73
CA SER A 744 -16.16 -25.69 -11.68
C SER A 744 -16.94 -24.37 -11.65
N LYS A 745 -16.39 -23.41 -10.89
CA LYS A 745 -16.79 -22.01 -10.90
C LYS A 745 -15.62 -21.21 -11.47
N GLY A 746 -15.74 -20.81 -12.74
CA GLY A 746 -14.59 -20.38 -13.52
C GLY A 746 -13.67 -21.54 -13.92
N GLY A 747 -12.38 -21.29 -14.04
CA GLY A 747 -11.38 -22.25 -14.54
C GLY A 747 -10.75 -23.18 -13.48
N GLN A 748 -11.36 -23.29 -12.27
CA GLN A 748 -10.74 -24.03 -11.16
C GLN A 748 -11.78 -24.69 -10.26
N ILE A 749 -11.38 -25.82 -9.66
CA ILE A 749 -12.08 -26.42 -8.52
C ILE A 749 -11.18 -26.55 -7.31
N VAL A 750 -11.79 -26.69 -6.13
CA VAL A 750 -11.10 -26.91 -4.84
C VAL A 750 -11.52 -28.26 -4.31
N TRP A 751 -10.56 -29.18 -4.12
CA TRP A 751 -10.78 -30.48 -3.52
C TRP A 751 -10.14 -30.54 -2.12
N PRO A 752 -10.92 -30.75 -1.04
CA PRO A 752 -10.40 -30.75 0.33
C PRO A 752 -9.61 -32.04 0.69
N VAL A 753 -9.23 -32.83 -0.29
CA VAL A 753 -8.52 -34.13 -0.13
C VAL A 753 -9.33 -35.10 0.74
N SER A 754 -10.64 -35.05 0.61
CA SER A 754 -11.59 -35.91 1.31
C SER A 754 -12.58 -36.55 0.35
N ASN A 755 -13.24 -37.62 0.82
CA ASN A 755 -14.34 -38.25 0.11
C ASN A 755 -15.65 -37.47 0.33
N LEU A 756 -16.76 -37.96 -0.28
CA LEU A 756 -18.09 -37.36 -0.18
C LEU A 756 -18.63 -37.27 1.27
N SER A 757 -18.11 -38.11 2.17
CA SER A 757 -18.47 -38.06 3.60
C SER A 757 -17.57 -37.14 4.43
N GLY A 758 -16.64 -36.36 3.80
CA GLY A 758 -15.71 -35.46 4.47
C GLY A 758 -14.52 -36.15 5.12
N ILE A 759 -14.32 -37.43 4.95
CA ILE A 759 -13.20 -38.19 5.51
C ILE A 759 -11.99 -38.04 4.59
N ARG A 760 -10.82 -37.68 5.16
CA ARG A 760 -9.55 -37.61 4.42
C ARG A 760 -9.27 -38.92 3.69
N VAL A 761 -8.89 -38.81 2.43
CA VAL A 761 -8.59 -39.98 1.61
C VAL A 761 -7.23 -40.62 1.96
N VAL A 762 -7.06 -41.89 1.70
CA VAL A 762 -5.83 -42.67 1.96
C VAL A 762 -4.74 -42.36 0.92
N SER A 763 -3.50 -42.79 1.18
CA SER A 763 -2.41 -42.73 0.19
C SER A 763 -2.79 -43.49 -1.08
N GLY A 764 -2.57 -42.87 -2.24
CA GLY A 764 -2.93 -43.47 -3.54
C GLY A 764 -2.91 -42.41 -4.67
N VAL A 765 -3.15 -42.89 -5.88
CA VAL A 765 -3.32 -42.03 -7.06
C VAL A 765 -4.80 -41.81 -7.31
N TYR A 766 -5.21 -40.56 -7.35
CA TYR A 766 -6.60 -40.14 -7.65
C TYR A 766 -6.66 -39.59 -9.05
N VAL A 767 -7.59 -40.10 -9.86
CA VAL A 767 -7.79 -39.65 -11.24
C VAL A 767 -8.91 -38.62 -11.27
N VAL A 768 -8.63 -37.48 -11.87
CA VAL A 768 -9.58 -36.36 -12.04
C VAL A 768 -10.07 -36.38 -13.48
N TYR A 769 -11.37 -36.48 -13.66
CA TYR A 769 -12.05 -36.36 -14.94
C TYR A 769 -12.78 -35.02 -14.97
N ALA A 770 -12.52 -34.20 -15.98
CA ALA A 770 -13.26 -32.98 -16.25
C ALA A 770 -14.00 -33.11 -17.60
N THR A 771 -15.25 -32.68 -17.64
CA THR A 771 -16.09 -32.73 -18.85
C THR A 771 -16.82 -31.40 -18.99
N SER A 772 -16.82 -30.82 -20.20
CA SER A 772 -17.58 -29.59 -20.49
C SER A 772 -19.10 -29.87 -20.39
N THR A 773 -19.89 -28.82 -20.19
CA THR A 773 -21.35 -28.94 -20.02
C THR A 773 -22.06 -29.57 -21.22
N ASP A 774 -21.55 -29.36 -22.42
CA ASP A 774 -22.01 -29.96 -23.66
C ASP A 774 -21.53 -31.42 -23.88
N GLY A 775 -20.55 -31.88 -23.07
CA GLY A 775 -19.93 -33.20 -23.17
C GLY A 775 -18.92 -33.38 -24.30
N GLU A 776 -18.65 -32.35 -25.09
CA GLU A 776 -17.80 -32.43 -26.28
C GLU A 776 -16.31 -32.46 -25.91
N GLN A 777 -15.91 -31.74 -24.88
CA GLN A 777 -14.54 -31.69 -24.42
C GLN A 777 -14.33 -32.46 -23.11
N ARG A 778 -13.18 -33.10 -22.98
CA ARG A 778 -12.81 -33.90 -21.80
C ARG A 778 -11.34 -33.70 -21.49
N ALA A 779 -10.99 -33.70 -20.19
CA ALA A 779 -9.61 -33.71 -19.71
C ALA A 779 -9.42 -34.69 -18.56
N ILE A 780 -8.21 -35.20 -18.42
CA ILE A 780 -7.85 -36.11 -17.35
C ILE A 780 -6.53 -35.61 -16.74
N THR A 781 -6.49 -35.54 -15.42
CA THR A 781 -5.23 -35.34 -14.67
C THR A 781 -5.19 -36.26 -13.46
N LYS A 782 -4.05 -36.34 -12.77
CA LYS A 782 -3.85 -37.25 -11.64
C LYS A 782 -3.32 -36.49 -10.43
N ILE A 783 -3.70 -36.93 -9.24
CA ILE A 783 -3.24 -36.41 -7.95
C ILE A 783 -2.65 -37.57 -7.15
N LEU A 784 -1.39 -37.43 -6.73
CA LEU A 784 -0.75 -38.38 -5.81
C LEU A 784 -0.93 -37.85 -4.38
N VAL A 785 -1.60 -38.65 -3.54
CA VAL A 785 -1.73 -38.39 -2.11
C VAL A 785 -0.81 -39.33 -1.35
N ILE A 786 -0.04 -38.77 -0.43
CA ILE A 786 0.88 -39.47 0.49
C ILE A 786 0.48 -39.05 1.91
N ASN A 787 0.07 -39.98 2.75
CA ASN A 787 -0.29 -39.73 4.15
C ASN A 787 0.82 -40.21 5.08
#